data_57c68b90da43b36fbc3a012a45122ef1
#
_entry.id   57c68b90da43b36fbc3a012a45122ef1
#
_cell.length_a   1.000
_cell.length_b   1.000
_cell.length_c   1.000
_cell.angle_alpha   90.00
_cell.angle_beta   90.00
_cell.angle_gamma   90.00
#
_symmetry.space_group_name_H-M   'P 1'
#
loop_
_entity.id
_entity.type
_entity.pdbx_description
1 polymer ?
#
loop_
_entity_poly.entity_id
_entity_poly.type
_entity_poly.pdbx_seq_one_letter_code
_entity_poly.pdbx_strand_id
1 'polypeptide(L)'
;MRLFFVVVFTLFFIMDGAAQSITVLSRSNNQPIPSVTIHNKAKSKTTITDFDGVADISAFSKSETLYFVHISHITSSATKTKILASSNIVYLDVDENQLSEVIISVSKWEQDKKDVTQKIVSIASDEIAFSTPQTSADLLQNSGQVFVQKSQLGGGSPIIRGFSTNRLLLTVDGVRMNNAIFRGGNVQNIISIDPFTVDRTEVILGPGSVVYGSDAVGGVMNFYTPQPKFAISGKNKLSGNAIVRYASASNEKTGHIDFNVGLEKWAFLTSVSYTDFDDLRMGSHGPEDYLRTEFVETIDGVDTVIENDEPEKQVFTGYDQINFLQKVHFIPNERWDINAGFIYTETSNYPRYDRLIRRTNGNLRSAEWFYGPQIWLMGNLQLTNKWKNKMYDKLKFTAAYQNFQESRNDRDFGDVILTRTKENVDAYSANLDFEKKFDDKTTIHYGLEYILNQVGSEGSELNISTNEIAAAPSRYPDGSTWQSIAAYVGLKSKLSEQLRFQGGLRYNRIILYSEFDHNFFDFPFTEANLDTEAFTGTAGISWLPNDILHWKLNFSTAFRAPNIDDVGKIFDSEPGSVVVPNPDLEPEYAYNGELGVTANVGKHFKIDLATYYTQLDNALVRRDFALNGETEILFGGELSNVQAIQNAANAQVYGFEAGFRYNFAKNLDLAAKYTFTGGEEELDDGSISPSRHVAPQFGTTNLTYANDKWMVDVSAIYNGQFDFEDLAPSQQNNAFLYALDENGNPYSPSWYTLNVRSRYQFTKSLQATFTVENITDQRYRPYSSGIAGAGRNFIASLKYSL
;
A
#
# COMPACT_ATOMS: atom_id res chain seq x y z
N MET A 1 7.66 -36.83 71.33
CA MET A 1 6.85 -36.69 70.19
C MET A 1 7.43 -35.56 69.33
N ARG A 2 8.64 -35.71 68.90
CA ARG A 2 9.48 -34.93 67.97
C ARG A 2 10.48 -35.93 67.42
N LEU A 3 10.24 -36.49 66.26
CA LEU A 3 11.22 -37.30 65.48
C LEU A 3 10.46 -38.18 64.49
N PHE A 4 9.68 -37.58 63.62
CA PHE A 4 9.10 -38.38 62.48
C PHE A 4 8.80 -37.50 61.22
N PHE A 5 9.52 -36.36 61.08
CA PHE A 5 9.30 -35.49 59.93
C PHE A 5 10.57 -35.16 59.13
N VAL A 6 11.61 -35.95 59.21
CA VAL A 6 12.87 -35.66 58.54
C VAL A 6 13.32 -36.71 57.48
N VAL A 7 12.55 -37.76 57.18
CA VAL A 7 13.01 -38.84 56.27
C VAL A 7 12.19 -38.96 54.96
N VAL A 8 11.36 -38.03 54.59
CA VAL A 8 10.62 -38.08 53.30
C VAL A 8 11.06 -36.97 52.32
N PHE A 9 12.12 -36.23 52.61
CA PHE A 9 12.55 -35.10 51.73
C PHE A 9 13.82 -35.38 50.92
N THR A 10 14.21 -36.62 50.76
CA THR A 10 15.41 -36.97 49.97
C THR A 10 15.15 -38.19 49.07
N LEU A 11 14.40 -37.96 47.97
CA LEU A 11 14.46 -38.80 46.79
C LEU A 11 13.50 -38.26 45.68
N PHE A 12 13.68 -36.99 45.33
CA PHE A 12 13.37 -36.48 43.98
C PHE A 12 14.68 -35.94 43.38
N PHE A 13 15.57 -36.82 43.04
CA PHE A 13 16.53 -36.49 41.99
C PHE A 13 15.72 -36.42 40.70
N ILE A 14 15.29 -35.19 40.38
CA ILE A 14 14.91 -34.81 39.01
C ILE A 14 16.20 -35.03 38.20
N MET A 15 16.22 -36.02 37.36
CA MET A 15 17.14 -36.05 36.23
C MET A 15 16.82 -34.85 35.39
N ASP A 16 17.51 -33.72 35.58
CA ASP A 16 17.67 -32.71 34.58
C ASP A 16 18.36 -33.36 33.39
N GLY A 17 17.55 -33.89 32.48
CA GLY A 17 18.01 -34.12 31.12
C GLY A 17 18.37 -32.76 30.57
N ALA A 18 19.66 -32.40 30.60
CA ALA A 18 20.15 -31.17 30.06
C ALA A 18 19.72 -31.10 28.58
N ALA A 19 18.62 -30.42 28.31
CA ALA A 19 18.17 -30.11 26.96
C ALA A 19 19.32 -29.35 26.29
N GLN A 20 19.95 -29.97 25.27
CA GLN A 20 21.02 -29.30 24.52
C GLN A 20 20.37 -28.36 23.51
N SER A 21 20.01 -27.18 23.97
CA SER A 21 19.45 -26.12 23.12
C SER A 21 20.54 -25.29 22.47
N ILE A 22 20.28 -24.88 21.27
CA ILE A 22 21.08 -23.91 20.51
C ILE A 22 20.22 -22.72 20.12
N THR A 23 20.87 -21.59 19.89
CA THR A 23 20.21 -20.38 19.38
C THR A 23 20.70 -20.09 17.96
N VAL A 24 19.80 -19.85 17.05
CA VAL A 24 20.11 -19.45 15.67
C VAL A 24 19.82 -17.97 15.52
N LEU A 25 20.84 -17.21 15.13
CA LEU A 25 20.77 -15.76 14.99
C LEU A 25 21.09 -15.35 13.55
N SER A 26 20.51 -14.28 13.10
CA SER A 26 20.90 -13.63 11.86
C SER A 26 22.24 -12.92 12.07
N ARG A 27 23.20 -13.13 11.18
CA ARG A 27 24.51 -12.47 11.25
C ARG A 27 24.44 -10.97 10.99
N SER A 28 23.42 -10.51 10.23
CA SER A 28 23.28 -9.12 9.84
C SER A 28 22.85 -8.19 10.99
N ASN A 29 22.02 -8.71 11.92
CA ASN A 29 21.40 -7.89 12.96
C ASN A 29 21.38 -8.53 14.35
N ASN A 30 22.02 -9.71 14.52
CA ASN A 30 22.01 -10.50 15.75
C ASN A 30 20.60 -10.87 16.30
N GLN A 31 19.54 -10.74 15.46
CA GLN A 31 18.20 -11.12 15.88
C GLN A 31 18.00 -12.63 15.78
N PRO A 32 17.22 -13.22 16.67
CA PRO A 32 16.86 -14.62 16.59
C PRO A 32 16.06 -14.92 15.31
N ILE A 33 16.36 -16.05 14.68
CA ILE A 33 15.66 -16.48 13.47
C ILE A 33 14.68 -17.59 13.85
N PRO A 34 13.37 -17.32 13.84
CA PRO A 34 12.34 -18.33 14.06
C PRO A 34 12.19 -19.24 12.85
N SER A 35 11.62 -20.43 13.05
CA SER A 35 11.29 -21.40 11.99
C SER A 35 12.46 -21.91 11.16
N VAL A 36 13.69 -21.81 11.65
CA VAL A 36 14.84 -22.48 11.02
C VAL A 36 14.66 -23.98 11.14
N THR A 37 14.52 -24.67 10.04
CA THR A 37 14.50 -26.14 10.01
C THR A 37 15.90 -26.68 10.17
N ILE A 38 16.14 -27.47 11.21
CA ILE A 38 17.41 -28.11 11.52
C ILE A 38 17.26 -29.62 11.29
N HIS A 39 18.02 -30.19 10.38
CA HIS A 39 17.95 -31.60 10.07
C HIS A 39 19.33 -32.22 9.84
N ASN A 40 19.43 -33.54 9.97
CA ASN A 40 20.62 -34.29 9.56
C ASN A 40 20.64 -34.53 8.05
N LYS A 41 21.77 -35.01 7.50
CA LYS A 41 21.92 -35.20 6.06
C LYS A 41 20.84 -36.12 5.46
N ALA A 42 20.38 -37.12 6.20
CA ALA A 42 19.35 -38.05 5.75
C ALA A 42 17.91 -37.54 5.95
N LYS A 43 17.73 -36.36 6.57
CA LYS A 43 16.43 -35.78 6.99
C LYS A 43 15.60 -36.74 7.88
N SER A 44 16.24 -37.73 8.52
CA SER A 44 15.59 -38.66 9.40
C SER A 44 15.33 -38.10 10.80
N LYS A 45 16.01 -37.01 11.15
CA LYS A 45 15.83 -36.24 12.38
C LYS A 45 15.69 -34.77 11.99
N THR A 46 14.69 -34.12 12.54
CA THR A 46 14.37 -32.74 12.26
C THR A 46 13.88 -32.04 13.52
N THR A 47 14.31 -30.80 13.74
CA THR A 47 13.77 -29.88 14.74
C THR A 47 13.64 -28.49 14.11
N ILE A 48 12.92 -27.57 14.74
CA ILE A 48 12.66 -26.22 14.22
C ILE A 48 12.93 -25.24 15.33
N THR A 49 13.54 -24.10 15.02
CA THR A 49 13.73 -23.02 15.99
C THR A 49 12.39 -22.35 16.31
N ASP A 50 12.23 -22.03 17.57
CA ASP A 50 11.15 -21.20 18.09
C ASP A 50 11.34 -19.70 17.72
N PHE A 51 10.49 -18.82 18.24
CA PHE A 51 10.56 -17.38 17.97
C PHE A 51 11.79 -16.67 18.56
N ASP A 52 12.45 -17.28 19.55
CA ASP A 52 13.71 -16.81 20.12
C ASP A 52 14.91 -17.43 19.41
N GLY A 53 14.67 -18.09 18.26
CA GLY A 53 15.69 -18.77 17.48
C GLY A 53 16.24 -20.02 18.17
N VAL A 54 15.57 -20.51 19.21
CA VAL A 54 16.06 -21.63 20.03
C VAL A 54 15.50 -22.97 19.53
N ALA A 55 16.35 -23.97 19.44
CA ALA A 55 15.94 -25.34 19.09
C ALA A 55 16.67 -26.36 19.97
N ASP A 56 15.96 -27.41 20.36
CA ASP A 56 16.54 -28.58 21.02
C ASP A 56 17.17 -29.52 19.99
N ILE A 57 18.47 -29.75 20.13
CA ILE A 57 19.26 -30.67 19.29
C ILE A 57 19.68 -31.93 20.03
N SER A 58 19.08 -32.24 21.16
CA SER A 58 19.43 -33.47 21.97
C SER A 58 19.32 -34.76 21.17
N ALA A 59 18.32 -34.82 20.26
CA ALA A 59 18.08 -36.02 19.41
C ALA A 59 19.22 -36.34 18.41
N PHE A 60 20.11 -35.36 18.12
CA PHE A 60 21.22 -35.54 17.17
C PHE A 60 22.48 -36.04 17.87
N SER A 61 23.27 -36.90 17.24
CA SER A 61 24.53 -37.41 17.79
C SER A 61 25.64 -36.35 17.69
N LYS A 62 26.67 -36.43 18.57
CA LYS A 62 27.76 -35.43 18.66
C LYS A 62 28.53 -35.26 17.34
N SER A 63 28.72 -36.34 16.59
CA SER A 63 29.45 -36.30 15.29
C SER A 63 28.55 -35.95 14.09
N GLU A 64 27.26 -35.81 14.31
CA GLU A 64 26.31 -35.58 13.24
C GLU A 64 26.41 -34.16 12.69
N THR A 65 26.39 -33.98 11.36
CA THR A 65 26.32 -32.67 10.72
C THR A 65 24.87 -32.23 10.63
N LEU A 66 24.56 -31.07 11.19
CA LEU A 66 23.25 -30.43 11.18
C LEU A 66 23.23 -29.42 10.07
N TYR A 67 22.15 -29.40 9.30
CA TYR A 67 21.85 -28.45 8.25
C TYR A 67 20.78 -27.49 8.76
N PHE A 68 21.06 -26.20 8.65
CA PHE A 68 20.18 -25.10 9.05
C PHE A 68 19.57 -24.51 7.80
N VAL A 69 18.29 -24.66 7.61
CA VAL A 69 17.57 -24.19 6.44
C VAL A 69 16.50 -23.21 6.89
N HIS A 70 16.59 -22.02 6.38
CA HIS A 70 15.57 -20.97 6.57
C HIS A 70 15.31 -20.27 5.25
N ILE A 71 14.08 -19.82 5.03
CA ILE A 71 13.62 -19.31 3.74
C ILE A 71 14.32 -18.00 3.33
N SER A 72 14.70 -17.18 4.31
CA SER A 72 15.35 -15.88 4.08
C SER A 72 16.85 -15.88 4.39
N HIS A 73 17.46 -17.06 4.67
CA HIS A 73 18.86 -17.13 5.04
C HIS A 73 19.57 -18.24 4.26
N ILE A 74 20.85 -18.04 3.99
CA ILE A 74 21.69 -19.00 3.30
C ILE A 74 21.79 -20.27 4.15
N THR A 75 21.50 -21.44 3.55
CA THR A 75 21.63 -22.72 4.22
C THR A 75 23.05 -22.91 4.74
N SER A 76 23.17 -23.14 6.04
CA SER A 76 24.46 -23.37 6.72
C SER A 76 24.50 -24.80 7.27
N SER A 77 25.69 -25.30 7.49
CA SER A 77 25.87 -26.60 8.15
C SER A 77 27.08 -26.62 9.08
N ALA A 78 26.94 -27.29 10.21
CA ALA A 78 28.00 -27.50 11.18
C ALA A 78 27.81 -28.82 11.92
N THR A 79 28.90 -29.46 12.39
CA THR A 79 28.77 -30.61 13.27
C THR A 79 28.26 -30.18 14.65
N LYS A 80 27.43 -31.00 15.28
CA LYS A 80 26.94 -30.73 16.65
C LYS A 80 28.07 -30.41 17.62
N THR A 81 29.21 -31.11 17.55
CA THR A 81 30.40 -30.81 18.37
C THR A 81 30.90 -29.38 18.16
N LYS A 82 30.99 -28.91 16.93
CA LYS A 82 31.45 -27.55 16.61
C LYS A 82 30.47 -26.48 17.14
N ILE A 83 29.18 -26.75 17.04
CA ILE A 83 28.12 -25.84 17.52
C ILE A 83 28.22 -25.71 19.05
N LEU A 84 28.33 -26.82 19.76
CA LEU A 84 28.46 -26.83 21.22
C LEU A 84 29.76 -26.14 21.71
N ALA A 85 30.82 -26.16 20.90
CA ALA A 85 32.05 -25.44 21.16
C ALA A 85 31.98 -23.92 20.89
N SER A 86 30.96 -23.45 20.14
CA SER A 86 30.74 -22.04 19.81
C SER A 86 29.62 -21.41 20.63
N SER A 87 29.58 -21.65 21.92
CA SER A 87 28.61 -21.12 22.88
C SER A 87 27.14 -21.44 22.53
N ASN A 88 26.90 -22.53 21.80
CA ASN A 88 25.57 -22.96 21.33
C ASN A 88 24.88 -21.96 20.41
N ILE A 89 25.62 -21.08 19.75
CA ILE A 89 25.07 -20.09 18.82
C ILE A 89 25.45 -20.47 17.39
N VAL A 90 24.48 -20.40 16.50
CA VAL A 90 24.66 -20.58 15.05
C VAL A 90 24.24 -19.28 14.36
N TYR A 91 25.11 -18.73 13.54
CA TYR A 91 24.80 -17.56 12.74
C TYR A 91 24.49 -17.97 11.32
N LEU A 92 23.34 -17.51 10.81
CA LEU A 92 22.98 -17.62 9.40
C LEU A 92 23.16 -16.27 8.73
N ASP A 93 23.73 -16.27 7.56
CA ASP A 93 23.80 -15.11 6.70
C ASP A 93 22.45 -14.95 5.99
N VAL A 94 21.95 -13.70 5.92
CA VAL A 94 20.72 -13.41 5.14
C VAL A 94 20.98 -13.83 3.69
N ASP A 95 20.05 -14.53 3.11
CA ASP A 95 20.10 -14.79 1.67
C ASP A 95 19.70 -13.48 0.95
N GLU A 96 20.70 -12.65 0.67
CA GLU A 96 20.55 -11.37 -0.03
C GLU A 96 20.12 -11.56 -1.50
N ASN A 97 20.10 -12.77 -1.99
CA ASN A 97 19.43 -13.14 -3.23
C ASN A 97 17.93 -13.15 -2.96
N GLN A 98 17.25 -12.02 -3.21
CA GLN A 98 15.78 -11.87 -3.11
C GLN A 98 14.97 -12.90 -3.93
N LEU A 99 15.62 -13.86 -4.54
CA LEU A 99 14.99 -15.01 -5.22
C LEU A 99 14.42 -16.04 -4.26
N SER A 100 14.87 -16.08 -2.98
CA SER A 100 14.37 -16.99 -1.95
C SER A 100 13.30 -16.33 -1.05
N GLU A 101 12.87 -15.13 -1.38
CA GLU A 101 11.84 -14.41 -0.65
C GLU A 101 10.47 -15.06 -0.85
N VAL A 102 9.74 -15.27 0.24
CA VAL A 102 8.36 -15.77 0.18
C VAL A 102 7.40 -14.64 -0.01
N ILE A 103 6.54 -14.78 -1.00
CA ILE A 103 5.46 -13.86 -1.31
C ILE A 103 4.11 -14.57 -1.28
N ILE A 104 3.05 -13.81 -1.02
CA ILE A 104 1.68 -14.32 -0.93
C ILE A 104 0.78 -13.73 -2.02
N SER A 105 1.09 -12.52 -2.47
CA SER A 105 0.22 -11.68 -3.28
C SER A 105 -0.22 -12.31 -4.62
N VAL A 106 0.62 -13.10 -5.27
CA VAL A 106 0.35 -13.59 -6.63
C VAL A 106 -0.62 -14.77 -6.71
N SER A 107 -0.87 -15.46 -5.60
CA SER A 107 -1.76 -16.62 -5.59
C SER A 107 -2.63 -16.72 -4.35
N LYS A 108 -2.54 -15.74 -3.44
CA LYS A 108 -3.10 -15.77 -2.07
C LYS A 108 -2.49 -16.88 -1.18
N TRP A 109 -1.43 -17.57 -1.65
CA TRP A 109 -0.68 -18.60 -0.95
C TRP A 109 0.81 -18.32 -0.96
N GLU A 110 1.50 -18.74 0.07
CA GLU A 110 2.96 -18.62 0.18
C GLU A 110 3.67 -19.33 -0.98
N GLN A 111 4.52 -18.62 -1.67
CA GLN A 111 5.35 -19.15 -2.74
C GLN A 111 6.70 -18.42 -2.82
N ASP A 112 7.67 -19.10 -3.41
CA ASP A 112 9.00 -18.55 -3.62
C ASP A 112 8.97 -17.51 -4.75
N LYS A 113 9.53 -16.33 -4.53
CA LYS A 113 9.58 -15.22 -5.51
C LYS A 113 10.23 -15.59 -6.83
N LYS A 114 11.18 -16.57 -6.82
CA LYS A 114 11.81 -17.07 -8.06
C LYS A 114 10.85 -17.81 -8.99
N ASP A 115 9.75 -18.35 -8.42
CA ASP A 115 8.76 -19.07 -9.19
C ASP A 115 7.74 -18.14 -9.85
N VAL A 116 7.72 -16.85 -9.46
CA VAL A 116 6.77 -15.86 -9.91
C VAL A 116 7.25 -15.15 -11.17
N THR A 117 6.38 -15.03 -12.15
CA THR A 117 6.69 -14.42 -13.46
C THR A 117 6.53 -12.90 -13.46
N GLN A 118 5.67 -12.35 -12.61
CA GLN A 118 5.45 -10.91 -12.44
C GLN A 118 6.55 -10.26 -11.60
N LYS A 119 6.78 -8.97 -11.82
CA LYS A 119 7.65 -8.18 -10.94
C LYS A 119 6.93 -7.78 -9.66
N ILE A 120 7.57 -8.03 -8.52
CA ILE A 120 7.02 -7.72 -7.19
C ILE A 120 8.05 -6.96 -6.37
N VAL A 121 7.60 -5.85 -5.81
CA VAL A 121 8.32 -5.10 -4.80
C VAL A 121 7.81 -5.55 -3.43
N SER A 122 8.71 -5.98 -2.58
CA SER A 122 8.39 -6.33 -1.20
C SER A 122 9.13 -5.39 -0.27
N ILE A 123 8.43 -4.83 0.70
CA ILE A 123 8.96 -3.94 1.73
C ILE A 123 8.75 -4.65 3.05
N ALA A 124 9.84 -5.07 3.67
CA ALA A 124 9.80 -5.85 4.90
C ALA A 124 9.67 -4.96 6.14
N SER A 125 9.23 -5.56 7.24
CA SER A 125 9.03 -4.93 8.54
C SER A 125 10.25 -4.12 9.04
N ASP A 126 11.46 -4.65 8.88
CA ASP A 126 12.69 -3.97 9.28
C ASP A 126 12.98 -2.72 8.43
N GLU A 127 12.66 -2.75 7.14
CA GLU A 127 12.78 -1.64 6.21
C GLU A 127 11.74 -0.56 6.55
N ILE A 128 10.49 -0.96 6.83
CA ILE A 128 9.43 -0.05 7.28
C ILE A 128 9.84 0.64 8.59
N ALA A 129 10.28 -0.13 9.59
CA ALA A 129 10.69 0.39 10.87
C ALA A 129 11.93 1.31 10.79
N PHE A 130 12.83 1.07 9.84
CA PHE A 130 14.01 1.92 9.62
C PHE A 130 13.66 3.17 8.84
N SER A 131 12.79 3.07 7.83
CA SER A 131 12.38 4.23 7.01
C SER A 131 11.50 5.22 7.77
N THR A 132 10.89 4.82 8.89
CA THR A 132 10.02 5.66 9.73
C THR A 132 9.02 6.51 8.94
N PRO A 133 8.24 5.92 7.99
CA PRO A 133 7.35 6.68 7.13
C PRO A 133 6.25 7.36 7.95
N GLN A 134 5.90 8.61 7.60
CA GLN A 134 4.84 9.34 8.29
C GLN A 134 3.45 8.81 7.93
N THR A 135 3.28 8.39 6.66
CA THR A 135 2.04 7.79 6.14
C THR A 135 2.35 6.53 5.34
N SER A 136 1.34 5.72 5.06
CA SER A 136 1.50 4.54 4.18
C SER A 136 1.75 4.92 2.71
N ALA A 137 1.41 6.14 2.30
CA ALA A 137 1.82 6.67 1.00
C ALA A 137 3.34 6.89 0.95
N ASP A 138 3.93 7.45 2.02
CA ASP A 138 5.39 7.64 2.12
C ASP A 138 6.13 6.29 2.19
N LEU A 139 5.52 5.28 2.84
CA LEU A 139 6.04 3.92 2.85
C LEU A 139 6.20 3.37 1.42
N LEU A 140 5.20 3.56 0.58
CA LEU A 140 5.25 3.11 -0.83
C LEU A 140 6.27 3.91 -1.64
N GLN A 141 6.32 5.23 -1.46
CA GLN A 141 7.27 6.12 -2.13
C GLN A 141 8.72 5.74 -1.80
N ASN A 142 9.02 5.40 -0.56
CA ASN A 142 10.35 4.96 -0.12
C ASN A 142 10.82 3.68 -0.82
N SER A 143 9.91 2.90 -1.42
CA SER A 143 10.27 1.75 -2.25
C SER A 143 11.07 2.14 -3.50
N GLY A 144 10.98 3.40 -3.96
CA GLY A 144 11.62 3.90 -5.17
C GLY A 144 11.06 3.35 -6.49
N GLN A 145 9.92 2.65 -6.45
CA GLN A 145 9.25 2.07 -7.62
C GLN A 145 7.76 2.39 -7.68
N VAL A 146 7.24 3.11 -6.69
CA VAL A 146 5.90 3.67 -6.67
C VAL A 146 6.03 5.18 -6.57
N PHE A 147 5.46 5.90 -7.52
CA PHE A 147 5.35 7.35 -7.44
C PHE A 147 4.14 7.72 -6.58
N VAL A 148 4.20 8.83 -5.86
CA VAL A 148 3.08 9.29 -5.02
C VAL A 148 2.77 10.75 -5.29
N GLN A 149 1.54 11.00 -5.71
CA GLN A 149 0.95 12.33 -5.85
C GLN A 149 0.22 12.69 -4.55
N LYS A 150 0.31 13.94 -4.09
CA LYS A 150 -0.40 14.44 -2.90
C LYS A 150 -1.16 15.73 -3.17
N SER A 151 -2.40 15.81 -2.72
CA SER A 151 -3.23 17.03 -2.77
C SER A 151 -3.36 17.70 -1.41
N GLN A 152 -3.06 16.96 -0.35
CA GLN A 152 -3.11 17.37 1.06
C GLN A 152 -2.04 16.59 1.83
N LEU A 153 -1.80 16.94 3.10
CA LEU A 153 -0.80 16.28 3.94
C LEU A 153 -1.19 14.81 4.21
N GLY A 154 -2.43 14.57 4.58
CA GLY A 154 -2.95 13.22 4.83
C GLY A 154 -3.22 12.46 3.54
N GLY A 155 -2.72 11.23 3.44
CA GLY A 155 -2.94 10.35 2.31
C GLY A 155 -1.98 10.58 1.14
N GLY A 156 -2.40 10.11 -0.03
CA GLY A 156 -1.66 10.20 -1.28
C GLY A 156 -2.26 9.27 -2.33
N SER A 157 -1.95 9.55 -3.57
CA SER A 157 -2.36 8.73 -4.72
C SER A 157 -1.13 8.01 -5.28
N PRO A 158 -0.94 6.72 -4.98
CA PRO A 158 0.10 5.93 -5.60
C PRO A 158 -0.11 5.86 -7.12
N ILE A 159 0.99 5.91 -7.86
CA ILE A 159 1.04 5.72 -9.31
C ILE A 159 2.02 4.59 -9.59
N ILE A 160 1.56 3.58 -10.30
CA ILE A 160 2.34 2.43 -10.74
C ILE A 160 2.25 2.33 -12.25
N ARG A 161 3.40 2.46 -12.94
CA ARG A 161 3.47 2.31 -14.39
C ARG A 161 2.42 3.15 -15.13
N GLY A 162 2.26 4.43 -14.76
CA GLY A 162 1.29 5.34 -15.37
C GLY A 162 -0.17 5.12 -15.00
N PHE A 163 -0.46 4.15 -14.16
CA PHE A 163 -1.81 3.92 -13.62
C PHE A 163 -1.92 4.42 -12.19
N SER A 164 -3.07 4.99 -11.87
CA SER A 164 -3.36 5.53 -10.54
C SER A 164 -4.79 5.22 -10.12
N THR A 165 -5.10 5.51 -8.88
CA THR A 165 -6.46 5.59 -8.35
C THR A 165 -7.27 4.29 -8.55
N ASN A 166 -8.42 4.35 -9.22
CA ASN A 166 -9.32 3.20 -9.45
C ASN A 166 -8.79 2.17 -10.47
N ARG A 167 -7.58 2.36 -11.01
CA ARG A 167 -6.84 1.34 -11.79
C ARG A 167 -5.77 0.62 -10.97
N LEU A 168 -5.68 0.92 -9.68
CA LEU A 168 -4.82 0.25 -8.71
C LEU A 168 -5.67 -0.35 -7.59
N LEU A 169 -5.35 -1.54 -7.18
CA LEU A 169 -6.04 -2.21 -6.10
C LEU A 169 -5.24 -2.14 -4.79
N LEU A 170 -5.93 -1.76 -3.70
CA LEU A 170 -5.41 -1.88 -2.34
C LEU A 170 -6.04 -3.07 -1.63
N THR A 171 -5.23 -3.83 -0.91
CA THR A 171 -5.73 -4.88 -0.01
C THR A 171 -5.05 -4.80 1.36
N VAL A 172 -5.80 -5.14 2.40
CA VAL A 172 -5.27 -5.29 3.77
C VAL A 172 -5.60 -6.71 4.25
N ASP A 173 -4.57 -7.48 4.62
CA ASP A 173 -4.69 -8.91 4.99
C ASP A 173 -5.46 -9.75 3.96
N GLY A 174 -5.32 -9.41 2.66
CA GLY A 174 -5.99 -10.09 1.55
C GLY A 174 -7.45 -9.68 1.33
N VAL A 175 -7.98 -8.73 2.10
CA VAL A 175 -9.31 -8.12 1.89
C VAL A 175 -9.17 -6.89 1.02
N ARG A 176 -9.97 -6.80 -0.04
CA ARG A 176 -10.02 -5.65 -0.95
C ARG A 176 -10.51 -4.40 -0.23
N MET A 177 -9.79 -3.29 -0.38
CA MET A 177 -10.14 -1.99 0.20
C MET A 177 -10.89 -1.06 -0.78
N ASN A 178 -10.68 -1.24 -2.10
CA ASN A 178 -11.43 -0.50 -3.11
C ASN A 178 -12.92 -0.82 -3.00
N ASN A 179 -13.73 0.20 -2.75
CA ASN A 179 -15.18 0.10 -2.63
C ASN A 179 -15.90 0.69 -3.86
N ALA A 180 -17.24 0.70 -3.84
CA ALA A 180 -18.06 1.14 -4.97
C ALA A 180 -17.96 2.63 -5.32
N ILE A 181 -17.43 3.48 -4.43
CA ILE A 181 -17.19 4.91 -4.68
C ILE A 181 -15.69 5.23 -4.78
N PHE A 182 -14.84 4.21 -5.01
CA PHE A 182 -13.41 4.38 -5.17
C PHE A 182 -13.14 5.13 -6.48
N ARG A 183 -12.68 6.37 -6.36
CA ARG A 183 -12.74 7.37 -7.43
C ARG A 183 -11.55 7.39 -8.37
N GLY A 184 -11.78 7.89 -9.59
CA GLY A 184 -10.74 8.31 -10.53
C GLY A 184 -10.26 9.72 -10.18
N GLY A 185 -9.13 9.85 -9.52
CA GLY A 185 -8.60 11.13 -9.09
C GLY A 185 -7.74 10.94 -7.85
N ASN A 186 -7.73 11.89 -6.93
CA ASN A 186 -6.95 11.73 -5.71
C ASN A 186 -7.57 10.69 -4.77
N VAL A 187 -6.84 9.62 -4.49
CA VAL A 187 -7.26 8.56 -3.57
C VAL A 187 -6.84 8.92 -2.16
N GLN A 188 -7.79 8.87 -1.25
CA GLN A 188 -7.57 9.20 0.16
C GLN A 188 -7.46 7.96 1.04
N ASN A 189 -8.02 6.84 0.59
CA ASN A 189 -8.18 5.64 1.42
C ASN A 189 -6.87 5.09 1.98
N ILE A 190 -5.72 5.38 1.36
CA ILE A 190 -4.41 4.98 1.87
C ILE A 190 -4.06 5.66 3.22
N ILE A 191 -4.72 6.78 3.55
CA ILE A 191 -4.56 7.44 4.86
C ILE A 191 -5.02 6.53 6.01
N SER A 192 -6.00 5.67 5.74
CA SER A 192 -6.57 4.74 6.72
C SER A 192 -5.65 3.56 7.06
N ILE A 193 -4.51 3.41 6.38
CA ILE A 193 -3.54 2.34 6.66
C ILE A 193 -2.43 2.90 7.53
N ASP A 194 -2.37 2.48 8.79
CA ASP A 194 -1.37 2.90 9.75
C ASP A 194 -0.01 2.22 9.48
N PRO A 195 1.07 2.97 9.16
CA PRO A 195 2.40 2.40 8.92
C PRO A 195 2.95 1.55 10.08
N PHE A 196 2.56 1.86 11.33
CA PHE A 196 2.99 1.11 12.51
C PHE A 196 2.33 -0.28 12.61
N THR A 197 1.22 -0.47 11.93
CA THR A 197 0.50 -1.75 11.87
C THR A 197 0.74 -2.52 10.57
N VAL A 198 1.75 -2.13 9.78
CA VAL A 198 2.19 -2.86 8.59
C VAL A 198 3.43 -3.69 8.91
N ASP A 199 3.31 -5.01 8.84
CA ASP A 199 4.44 -5.94 8.97
C ASP A 199 5.18 -6.12 7.65
N ARG A 200 4.45 -6.14 6.53
CA ARG A 200 5.00 -6.27 5.18
C ARG A 200 4.06 -5.68 4.15
N THR A 201 4.63 -5.10 3.11
CA THR A 201 3.88 -4.68 1.92
C THR A 201 4.43 -5.39 0.69
N GLU A 202 3.55 -5.96 -0.13
CA GLU A 202 3.89 -6.54 -1.43
C GLU A 202 3.16 -5.77 -2.53
N VAL A 203 3.92 -5.16 -3.44
CA VAL A 203 3.37 -4.42 -4.59
C VAL A 203 3.61 -5.22 -5.85
N ILE A 204 2.53 -5.70 -6.47
CA ILE A 204 2.57 -6.29 -7.81
C ILE A 204 2.61 -5.13 -8.80
N LEU A 205 3.62 -5.09 -9.65
CA LEU A 205 3.74 -4.10 -10.71
C LEU A 205 3.13 -4.68 -12.00
N GLY A 206 2.03 -4.08 -12.48
CA GLY A 206 1.24 -4.57 -13.60
C GLY A 206 0.00 -5.38 -13.22
N PRO A 207 -0.72 -5.97 -14.19
CA PRO A 207 -2.02 -6.59 -14.01
C PRO A 207 -2.08 -7.70 -12.97
N GLY A 208 -3.03 -7.58 -12.03
CA GLY A 208 -3.32 -8.57 -10.98
C GLY A 208 -4.73 -9.17 -11.05
N SER A 209 -5.48 -8.89 -12.13
CA SER A 209 -6.91 -9.20 -12.21
C SER A 209 -7.28 -10.68 -12.09
N VAL A 210 -6.41 -11.61 -12.47
CA VAL A 210 -6.69 -13.05 -12.33
C VAL A 210 -6.90 -13.43 -10.87
N VAL A 211 -6.16 -12.83 -9.94
CA VAL A 211 -6.26 -13.13 -8.50
C VAL A 211 -7.26 -12.21 -7.81
N TYR A 212 -7.34 -10.93 -8.23
CA TYR A 212 -8.00 -9.87 -7.48
C TYR A 212 -9.23 -9.26 -8.17
N GLY A 213 -9.44 -9.55 -9.46
CA GLY A 213 -10.59 -9.06 -10.23
C GLY A 213 -10.43 -7.62 -10.72
N SER A 214 -11.53 -6.87 -10.76
CA SER A 214 -11.59 -5.48 -11.21
C SER A 214 -10.59 -4.58 -10.50
N ASP A 215 -10.16 -3.49 -11.13
CA ASP A 215 -9.27 -2.42 -10.65
C ASP A 215 -7.78 -2.80 -10.53
N ALA A 216 -7.43 -4.07 -10.58
CA ALA A 216 -6.05 -4.54 -10.56
C ALA A 216 -5.40 -4.42 -11.95
N VAL A 217 -5.47 -3.24 -12.58
CA VAL A 217 -4.99 -2.95 -13.94
C VAL A 217 -3.50 -2.61 -13.92
N GLY A 218 -3.13 -1.55 -13.23
CA GLY A 218 -1.75 -1.06 -13.15
C GLY A 218 -0.93 -1.73 -12.05
N GLY A 219 -1.59 -2.30 -11.04
CA GLY A 219 -0.92 -2.98 -9.93
C GLY A 219 -1.83 -3.31 -8.76
N VAL A 220 -1.25 -4.05 -7.82
CA VAL A 220 -1.90 -4.39 -6.53
C VAL A 220 -0.96 -4.09 -5.39
N MET A 221 -1.42 -3.34 -4.41
CA MET A 221 -0.69 -3.02 -3.19
C MET A 221 -1.29 -3.81 -2.03
N ASN A 222 -0.56 -4.82 -1.56
CA ASN A 222 -1.00 -5.69 -0.49
C ASN A 222 -0.29 -5.29 0.81
N PHE A 223 -1.05 -4.88 1.81
CA PHE A 223 -0.57 -4.59 3.14
C PHE A 223 -0.91 -5.75 4.06
N TYR A 224 0.09 -6.31 4.71
CA TYR A 224 -0.09 -7.38 5.69
C TYR A 224 0.19 -6.84 7.08
N THR A 225 -0.77 -6.97 7.97
CA THR A 225 -0.61 -6.56 9.37
C THR A 225 0.05 -7.65 10.20
N PRO A 226 0.72 -7.32 11.32
CA PRO A 226 1.45 -8.29 12.13
C PRO A 226 0.56 -9.43 12.58
N GLN A 227 1.13 -10.64 12.60
CA GLN A 227 0.42 -11.81 13.10
C GLN A 227 0.68 -12.03 14.59
N PRO A 228 -0.36 -12.37 15.39
CA PRO A 228 -0.18 -12.73 16.79
C PRO A 228 0.77 -13.91 16.96
N LYS A 229 1.71 -13.79 17.90
CA LYS A 229 2.76 -14.80 18.19
C LYS A 229 2.37 -15.66 19.36
N PHE A 230 2.42 -16.99 19.19
CA PHE A 230 2.06 -17.97 20.21
C PHE A 230 3.12 -18.14 21.31
N ALA A 231 2.73 -18.81 22.38
CA ALA A 231 3.64 -19.28 23.43
C ALA A 231 4.69 -20.24 22.86
N ILE A 232 5.84 -20.28 23.51
CA ILE A 232 6.97 -21.11 23.12
C ILE A 232 7.23 -22.10 24.25
N SER A 233 7.36 -23.38 23.89
CA SER A 233 7.71 -24.44 24.83
C SER A 233 6.86 -24.47 26.12
N GLY A 234 5.55 -24.20 25.99
CA GLY A 234 4.61 -24.21 27.11
C GLY A 234 4.66 -22.97 28.02
N LYS A 235 5.49 -21.96 27.72
CA LYS A 235 5.54 -20.70 28.48
C LYS A 235 4.77 -19.62 27.75
N ASN A 236 3.83 -18.97 28.43
CA ASN A 236 3.13 -17.82 27.89
C ASN A 236 4.14 -16.75 27.48
N LYS A 237 3.90 -16.12 26.33
CA LYS A 237 4.76 -15.05 25.79
C LYS A 237 4.03 -13.72 25.90
N LEU A 238 4.67 -12.75 26.52
CA LEU A 238 4.30 -11.35 26.47
C LEU A 238 5.40 -10.61 25.71
N SER A 239 5.06 -9.85 24.70
CA SER A 239 5.98 -8.99 23.97
C SER A 239 5.22 -7.78 23.46
N GLY A 240 5.91 -6.70 23.16
CA GLY A 240 5.27 -5.50 22.65
C GLY A 240 6.29 -4.39 22.39
N ASN A 241 5.82 -3.31 21.80
CA ASN A 241 6.61 -2.12 21.54
C ASN A 241 5.88 -0.87 22.01
N ALA A 242 6.64 0.12 22.46
CA ALA A 242 6.18 1.49 22.63
C ALA A 242 7.10 2.39 21.79
N ILE A 243 6.49 3.27 20.99
CA ILE A 243 7.22 4.16 20.09
C ILE A 243 6.69 5.58 20.30
N VAL A 244 7.62 6.54 20.37
CA VAL A 244 7.31 7.96 20.27
C VAL A 244 8.13 8.54 19.13
N ARG A 245 7.51 9.43 18.35
CA ARG A 245 8.14 10.07 17.19
C ARG A 245 7.76 11.56 17.14
N TYR A 246 8.71 12.35 16.72
CA TYR A 246 8.55 13.76 16.43
C TYR A 246 9.16 14.08 15.06
N ALA A 247 8.50 14.93 14.25
CA ALA A 247 9.04 15.44 13.00
C ALA A 247 8.82 16.95 12.90
N SER A 248 9.88 17.67 12.56
CA SER A 248 9.89 19.13 12.67
C SER A 248 9.12 19.86 11.56
N ALA A 249 9.04 19.30 10.33
CA ALA A 249 8.44 20.01 9.20
C ALA A 249 6.92 20.19 9.34
N SER A 250 6.25 19.25 9.99
CA SER A 250 4.82 19.31 10.30
C SER A 250 4.54 19.33 11.81
N ASN A 251 5.56 19.59 12.62
CA ASN A 251 5.47 19.51 14.08
C ASN A 251 4.75 18.24 14.58
N GLU A 252 4.95 17.14 13.84
CA GLU A 252 4.30 15.85 14.09
C GLU A 252 4.65 15.33 15.48
N LYS A 253 3.63 14.83 16.17
CA LYS A 253 3.77 14.11 17.45
C LYS A 253 3.02 12.79 17.33
N THR A 254 3.76 11.68 17.38
CA THR A 254 3.17 10.34 17.26
C THR A 254 3.50 9.51 18.48
N GLY A 255 2.49 8.83 19.00
CA GLY A 255 2.60 7.77 19.99
C GLY A 255 2.02 6.46 19.49
N HIS A 256 2.77 5.38 19.65
CA HIS A 256 2.32 4.04 19.27
C HIS A 256 2.64 3.05 20.38
N ILE A 257 1.71 2.13 20.62
CA ILE A 257 1.91 0.98 21.51
C ILE A 257 1.28 -0.27 20.91
N ASP A 258 2.04 -1.35 20.91
CA ASP A 258 1.51 -2.67 20.59
C ASP A 258 1.89 -3.67 21.69
N PHE A 259 1.07 -4.71 21.87
CA PHE A 259 1.41 -5.83 22.72
C PHE A 259 0.80 -7.13 22.21
N ASN A 260 1.58 -8.20 22.36
CA ASN A 260 1.21 -9.55 21.99
C ASN A 260 1.17 -10.45 23.22
N VAL A 261 0.08 -11.19 23.37
CA VAL A 261 -0.07 -12.22 24.41
C VAL A 261 -0.17 -13.57 23.70
N GLY A 262 0.85 -14.40 23.85
CA GLY A 262 0.89 -15.76 23.28
C GLY A 262 0.61 -16.82 24.34
N LEU A 263 -0.42 -17.61 24.11
CA LEU A 263 -0.73 -18.86 24.83
C LEU A 263 -0.44 -20.04 23.90
N GLU A 264 -0.60 -21.28 24.40
CA GLU A 264 -0.29 -22.49 23.63
C GLU A 264 -1.09 -22.60 22.30
N LYS A 265 -2.39 -22.29 22.35
CA LYS A 265 -3.30 -22.38 21.18
C LYS A 265 -3.94 -21.06 20.79
N TRP A 266 -3.76 -20.01 21.59
CA TRP A 266 -4.30 -18.70 21.38
C TRP A 266 -3.21 -17.66 21.37
N ALA A 267 -3.31 -16.72 20.49
CA ALA A 267 -2.46 -15.53 20.50
C ALA A 267 -3.30 -14.28 20.21
N PHE A 268 -2.95 -13.19 20.87
CA PHE A 268 -3.63 -11.91 20.79
C PHE A 268 -2.62 -10.83 20.47
N LEU A 269 -3.00 -9.92 19.60
CA LEU A 269 -2.22 -8.72 19.29
C LEU A 269 -3.15 -7.52 19.35
N THR A 270 -2.76 -6.52 20.13
CA THR A 270 -3.45 -5.24 20.22
C THR A 270 -2.48 -4.14 19.86
N SER A 271 -2.89 -3.17 19.07
CA SER A 271 -2.09 -2.02 18.66
C SER A 271 -2.94 -0.75 18.66
N VAL A 272 -2.36 0.35 19.13
CA VAL A 272 -2.96 1.69 19.12
C VAL A 272 -1.90 2.68 18.67
N SER A 273 -2.25 3.56 17.74
CA SER A 273 -1.42 4.69 17.32
C SER A 273 -2.26 5.97 17.35
N TYR A 274 -1.64 7.05 17.78
CA TYR A 274 -2.18 8.40 17.64
C TYR A 274 -1.11 9.32 17.06
N THR A 275 -1.49 10.08 16.05
CA THR A 275 -0.61 11.03 15.38
C THR A 275 -1.31 12.38 15.24
N ASP A 276 -0.60 13.44 15.59
CA ASP A 276 -1.02 14.84 15.47
C ASP A 276 -0.03 15.55 14.52
N PHE A 277 -0.53 16.10 13.44
CA PHE A 277 0.21 16.89 12.45
C PHE A 277 -0.28 18.33 12.48
N ASP A 278 0.63 19.27 12.64
CA ASP A 278 0.44 20.68 12.37
C ASP A 278 0.66 20.98 10.86
N ASP A 279 0.52 22.22 10.45
CA ASP A 279 0.74 22.66 9.07
C ASP A 279 2.15 22.35 8.57
N LEU A 280 2.25 21.84 7.36
CA LEU A 280 3.50 21.43 6.74
C LEU A 280 4.33 22.65 6.28
N ARG A 281 5.57 22.72 6.69
CA ARG A 281 6.57 23.68 6.20
C ARG A 281 7.31 23.09 5.01
N MET A 282 7.29 23.78 3.88
CA MET A 282 8.08 23.47 2.69
C MET A 282 9.49 24.04 2.77
N GLY A 283 10.35 23.69 1.81
CA GLY A 283 11.73 24.16 1.75
C GLY A 283 11.87 25.63 1.37
N SER A 284 12.99 26.22 1.72
CA SER A 284 13.29 27.64 1.49
C SER A 284 13.82 27.93 0.07
N HIS A 285 14.31 26.91 -0.68
CA HIS A 285 14.94 27.08 -1.98
C HIS A 285 14.14 26.34 -3.08
N GLY A 286 13.64 27.08 -4.05
CA GLY A 286 12.89 26.50 -5.18
C GLY A 286 11.86 27.47 -5.77
N PRO A 287 10.92 27.03 -6.61
CA PRO A 287 9.95 27.89 -7.28
C PRO A 287 9.12 28.73 -6.31
N GLU A 288 9.03 30.02 -6.54
CA GLU A 288 8.23 30.95 -5.73
C GLU A 288 6.73 30.71 -5.90
N ASP A 289 6.31 30.17 -7.04
CA ASP A 289 4.92 29.80 -7.33
C ASP A 289 4.32 28.82 -6.31
N TYR A 290 5.15 28.12 -5.54
CA TYR A 290 4.70 27.18 -4.53
C TYR A 290 4.45 27.80 -3.15
N LEU A 291 4.88 29.04 -2.93
CA LEU A 291 4.72 29.75 -1.67
C LEU A 291 3.24 29.99 -1.34
N ARG A 292 2.90 29.85 -0.07
CA ARG A 292 1.57 30.17 0.46
C ARG A 292 1.57 31.62 0.98
N THR A 293 1.42 32.58 0.11
CA THR A 293 1.54 34.00 0.45
C THR A 293 0.33 34.58 1.20
N GLU A 294 -0.84 33.94 1.05
CA GLU A 294 -2.09 34.36 1.69
C GLU A 294 -3.04 33.20 1.88
N PHE A 295 -3.98 33.34 2.80
CA PHE A 295 -5.05 32.37 3.07
C PHE A 295 -6.32 33.09 3.53
N VAL A 296 -7.43 32.37 3.63
CA VAL A 296 -8.70 32.94 4.07
C VAL A 296 -8.99 32.51 5.51
N GLU A 297 -9.38 33.47 6.35
CA GLU A 297 -9.99 33.20 7.66
C GLU A 297 -11.39 33.85 7.72
N THR A 298 -12.33 33.13 8.33
CA THR A 298 -13.66 33.68 8.62
C THR A 298 -13.64 34.32 10.01
N ILE A 299 -13.61 35.66 10.05
CA ILE A 299 -13.56 36.43 11.29
C ILE A 299 -14.93 37.08 11.48
N ASP A 300 -15.59 36.81 12.58
CA ASP A 300 -16.93 37.30 12.90
C ASP A 300 -17.96 37.06 11.78
N GLY A 301 -17.84 35.94 11.08
CA GLY A 301 -18.72 35.53 9.96
C GLY A 301 -18.39 36.22 8.63
N VAL A 302 -17.27 36.91 8.52
CA VAL A 302 -16.80 37.58 7.29
C VAL A 302 -15.50 36.96 6.84
N ASP A 303 -15.43 36.49 5.60
CA ASP A 303 -14.21 35.96 5.02
C ASP A 303 -13.20 37.09 4.78
N THR A 304 -12.02 36.94 5.32
CA THR A 304 -10.92 37.89 5.26
C THR A 304 -9.69 37.21 4.71
N VAL A 305 -9.07 37.81 3.68
CA VAL A 305 -7.77 37.34 3.19
C VAL A 305 -6.68 37.82 4.14
N ILE A 306 -5.92 36.88 4.67
CA ILE A 306 -4.80 37.13 5.59
C ILE A 306 -3.50 36.92 4.83
N GLU A 307 -2.59 37.89 4.91
CA GLU A 307 -1.22 37.75 4.44
C GLU A 307 -0.50 36.74 5.33
N ASN A 308 0.21 35.76 4.73
CA ASN A 308 0.94 34.76 5.47
C ASN A 308 2.37 35.25 5.77
N ASP A 309 2.63 35.60 7.02
CA ASP A 309 3.95 36.07 7.49
C ASP A 309 5.07 34.99 7.32
N GLU A 310 4.68 33.71 7.14
CA GLU A 310 5.58 32.59 6.92
C GLU A 310 5.18 31.82 5.63
N PRO A 311 5.52 32.36 4.42
CA PRO A 311 5.04 31.78 3.15
C PRO A 311 5.45 30.32 2.89
N GLU A 312 6.51 29.82 3.55
CA GLU A 312 6.86 28.39 3.50
C GLU A 312 5.92 27.51 4.33
N LYS A 313 5.14 28.06 5.25
CA LYS A 313 4.13 27.30 6.00
C LYS A 313 2.86 27.18 5.15
N GLN A 314 2.50 25.96 4.81
CA GLN A 314 1.31 25.61 4.02
C GLN A 314 0.10 25.59 4.94
N VAL A 315 -0.41 26.79 5.27
CA VAL A 315 -1.52 26.98 6.22
C VAL A 315 -2.76 26.20 5.78
N PHE A 316 -3.38 25.53 6.76
CA PHE A 316 -4.46 24.56 6.63
C PHE A 316 -4.03 23.29 5.91
N THR A 317 -3.03 22.58 6.48
CA THR A 317 -2.69 21.21 6.08
C THR A 317 -2.71 20.22 7.25
N GLY A 318 -2.74 20.71 8.49
CA GLY A 318 -2.69 19.88 9.70
C GLY A 318 -3.95 19.04 9.90
N TYR A 319 -3.78 17.89 10.58
CA TYR A 319 -4.84 16.99 11.00
C TYR A 319 -4.31 16.02 12.06
N ASP A 320 -5.21 15.31 12.74
CA ASP A 320 -4.86 14.22 13.63
C ASP A 320 -5.57 12.91 13.24
N GLN A 321 -5.02 11.78 13.72
CA GLN A 321 -5.50 10.46 13.36
C GLN A 321 -5.29 9.47 14.50
N ILE A 322 -6.31 8.65 14.77
CA ILE A 322 -6.23 7.50 15.66
C ILE A 322 -6.40 6.20 14.88
N ASN A 323 -5.58 5.20 15.23
CA ASN A 323 -5.63 3.88 14.63
C ASN A 323 -5.67 2.82 15.73
N PHE A 324 -6.48 1.79 15.52
CA PHE A 324 -6.61 0.65 16.41
C PHE A 324 -6.61 -0.65 15.61
N LEU A 325 -5.83 -1.64 16.06
CA LEU A 325 -5.81 -2.99 15.51
C LEU A 325 -5.94 -4.01 16.65
N GLN A 326 -6.87 -4.95 16.52
CA GLN A 326 -6.96 -6.13 17.36
C GLN A 326 -6.93 -7.39 16.50
N LYS A 327 -6.07 -8.33 16.83
CA LYS A 327 -6.06 -9.66 16.20
C LYS A 327 -6.15 -10.77 17.22
N VAL A 328 -6.82 -11.84 16.85
CA VAL A 328 -6.92 -13.08 17.60
C VAL A 328 -6.56 -14.23 16.67
N HIS A 329 -5.58 -15.00 17.05
CA HIS A 329 -5.13 -16.17 16.30
C HIS A 329 -5.33 -17.44 17.15
N PHE A 330 -6.03 -18.44 16.61
CA PHE A 330 -6.37 -19.67 17.29
C PHE A 330 -6.01 -20.89 16.45
N ILE A 331 -5.15 -21.74 16.96
CA ILE A 331 -4.74 -23.01 16.35
C ILE A 331 -5.20 -24.16 17.25
N PRO A 332 -6.45 -24.67 17.09
CA PRO A 332 -6.96 -25.76 17.94
C PRO A 332 -6.21 -27.06 17.75
N ASN A 333 -5.71 -27.30 16.54
CA ASN A 333 -4.96 -28.51 16.16
C ASN A 333 -4.18 -28.25 14.85
N GLU A 334 -3.40 -29.25 14.37
CA GLU A 334 -2.56 -29.15 13.17
C GLU A 334 -3.32 -28.88 11.85
N ARG A 335 -4.63 -29.09 11.83
CA ARG A 335 -5.46 -28.95 10.63
C ARG A 335 -6.10 -27.57 10.50
N TRP A 336 -6.42 -26.93 11.60
CA TRP A 336 -7.16 -25.68 11.61
C TRP A 336 -6.30 -24.53 12.12
N ASP A 337 -6.35 -23.44 11.37
CA ASP A 337 -5.72 -22.17 11.66
C ASP A 337 -6.78 -21.08 11.47
N ILE A 338 -7.10 -20.37 12.53
CA ILE A 338 -8.21 -19.41 12.60
C ILE A 338 -7.65 -18.08 13.02
N ASN A 339 -7.81 -17.08 12.17
CA ASN A 339 -7.34 -15.72 12.41
C ASN A 339 -8.51 -14.75 12.27
N ALA A 340 -8.77 -13.94 13.29
CA ALA A 340 -9.76 -12.88 13.27
C ALA A 340 -9.07 -11.54 13.53
N GLY A 341 -9.43 -10.53 12.75
CA GLY A 341 -8.89 -9.17 12.83
C GLY A 341 -9.99 -8.13 12.93
N PHE A 342 -9.70 -7.05 13.64
CA PHE A 342 -10.51 -5.85 13.70
C PHE A 342 -9.59 -4.65 13.56
N ILE A 343 -9.90 -3.75 12.64
CA ILE A 343 -9.18 -2.50 12.39
C ILE A 343 -10.18 -1.35 12.50
N TYR A 344 -9.76 -0.28 13.13
CA TYR A 344 -10.48 0.99 13.18
C TYR A 344 -9.49 2.13 12.97
N THR A 345 -9.85 3.04 12.08
CA THR A 345 -9.09 4.26 11.82
C THR A 345 -10.05 5.43 11.71
N GLU A 346 -9.71 6.54 12.33
CA GLU A 346 -10.45 7.79 12.25
C GLU A 346 -9.48 8.96 12.17
N THR A 347 -9.76 9.90 11.26
CA THR A 347 -9.06 11.18 11.16
C THR A 347 -9.94 12.29 11.73
N SER A 348 -9.34 13.39 12.18
CA SER A 348 -10.04 14.67 12.26
C SER A 348 -10.44 15.16 10.87
N ASN A 349 -11.09 16.32 10.77
CA ASN A 349 -11.20 17.03 9.51
C ASN A 349 -9.79 17.32 8.98
N TYR A 350 -9.57 17.14 7.68
CA TYR A 350 -8.29 17.44 7.04
C TYR A 350 -8.51 18.27 5.76
N PRO A 351 -7.87 19.46 5.72
CA PRO A 351 -8.06 20.40 4.64
C PRO A 351 -7.55 19.83 3.31
N ARG A 352 -8.28 20.12 2.24
CA ARG A 352 -7.92 19.85 0.87
C ARG A 352 -7.09 21.00 0.31
N TYR A 353 -5.79 21.01 0.63
CA TYR A 353 -4.89 22.13 0.38
C TYR A 353 -4.86 22.57 -1.09
N ASP A 354 -4.87 21.62 -2.04
CA ASP A 354 -4.90 21.92 -3.47
C ASP A 354 -6.15 22.72 -3.92
N ARG A 355 -7.23 22.68 -3.13
CA ARG A 355 -8.43 23.46 -3.38
C ARG A 355 -8.33 24.87 -2.78
N LEU A 356 -7.71 24.99 -1.61
CA LEU A 356 -7.54 26.24 -0.89
C LEU A 356 -6.53 27.20 -1.55
N ILE A 357 -5.68 26.70 -2.45
CA ILE A 357 -4.74 27.55 -3.21
C ILE A 357 -5.30 27.99 -4.57
N ARG A 358 -6.48 27.52 -4.99
CA ARG A 358 -7.09 27.89 -6.26
C ARG A 358 -7.53 29.33 -6.27
N ARG A 359 -7.38 29.98 -7.44
CA ARG A 359 -7.83 31.35 -7.67
C ARG A 359 -8.85 31.39 -8.80
N THR A 360 -9.80 32.29 -8.66
CA THR A 360 -10.73 32.69 -9.72
C THR A 360 -10.65 34.19 -9.87
N ASN A 361 -10.38 34.68 -11.06
CA ASN A 361 -10.20 36.13 -11.34
C ASN A 361 -9.16 36.81 -10.42
N GLY A 362 -8.08 36.08 -10.04
CA GLY A 362 -7.01 36.60 -9.19
C GLY A 362 -7.25 36.48 -7.68
N ASN A 363 -8.47 36.20 -7.23
CA ASN A 363 -8.82 36.02 -5.82
C ASN A 363 -8.84 34.52 -5.42
N LEU A 364 -8.60 34.22 -4.13
CA LEU A 364 -8.81 32.86 -3.61
C LEU A 364 -10.27 32.47 -3.81
N ARG A 365 -10.51 31.27 -4.36
CA ARG A 365 -11.85 30.78 -4.67
C ARG A 365 -12.59 30.34 -3.42
N SER A 366 -11.96 29.49 -2.60
CA SER A 366 -12.62 28.82 -1.48
C SER A 366 -12.17 29.43 -0.16
N ALA A 367 -13.12 29.71 0.72
CA ALA A 367 -12.87 30.02 2.12
C ALA A 367 -12.59 28.76 2.92
N GLU A 368 -13.36 27.70 2.65
CA GLU A 368 -13.22 26.41 3.30
C GLU A 368 -13.26 25.28 2.27
N TRP A 369 -12.39 24.31 2.43
CA TRP A 369 -12.45 23.07 1.67
C TRP A 369 -11.75 21.95 2.47
N PHE A 370 -12.47 20.97 2.96
CA PHE A 370 -11.92 19.89 3.77
C PHE A 370 -12.72 18.61 3.61
N TYR A 371 -12.05 17.51 3.89
CA TYR A 371 -12.63 16.19 4.10
C TYR A 371 -12.70 15.88 5.58
N GLY A 372 -13.53 14.94 5.97
CA GLY A 372 -13.48 14.32 7.26
C GLY A 372 -14.60 14.67 8.24
N PRO A 373 -14.62 13.98 9.36
CA PRO A 373 -13.72 12.85 9.65
C PRO A 373 -13.85 11.73 8.62
N GLN A 374 -12.71 11.09 8.28
CA GLN A 374 -12.71 9.86 7.52
C GLN A 374 -12.60 8.68 8.47
N ILE A 375 -13.54 7.74 8.37
CA ILE A 375 -13.58 6.57 9.23
C ILE A 375 -13.50 5.31 8.37
N TRP A 376 -12.66 4.40 8.76
CA TRP A 376 -12.60 3.05 8.21
C TRP A 376 -12.60 2.01 9.32
N LEU A 377 -13.57 1.12 9.25
CA LEU A 377 -13.68 -0.05 10.11
C LEU A 377 -13.61 -1.31 9.26
N MET A 378 -12.82 -2.29 9.67
CA MET A 378 -12.79 -3.62 9.05
C MET A 378 -12.80 -4.71 10.11
N GLY A 379 -13.76 -5.63 10.02
CA GLY A 379 -13.73 -6.91 10.71
C GLY A 379 -13.49 -8.04 9.69
N ASN A 380 -12.50 -8.90 9.93
CA ASN A 380 -12.23 -10.03 9.06
C ASN A 380 -12.06 -11.34 9.84
N LEU A 381 -12.39 -12.45 9.17
CA LEU A 381 -12.21 -13.81 9.67
C LEU A 381 -11.58 -14.66 8.58
N GLN A 382 -10.45 -15.29 8.89
CA GLN A 382 -9.76 -16.24 8.00
C GLN A 382 -9.74 -17.63 8.67
N LEU A 383 -10.26 -18.62 7.97
CA LEU A 383 -10.28 -20.02 8.37
C LEU A 383 -9.43 -20.83 7.40
N THR A 384 -8.30 -21.32 7.83
CA THR A 384 -7.46 -22.19 7.00
C THR A 384 -7.56 -23.62 7.47
N ASN A 385 -7.90 -24.54 6.54
CA ASN A 385 -7.92 -25.97 6.77
C ASN A 385 -6.80 -26.65 5.96
N LYS A 386 -5.97 -27.43 6.64
CA LYS A 386 -4.86 -28.20 6.06
C LYS A 386 -5.25 -29.67 6.08
N TRP A 387 -5.89 -30.16 5.03
CA TRP A 387 -6.32 -31.55 4.91
C TRP A 387 -6.16 -32.05 3.49
N LYS A 388 -5.17 -32.92 3.28
CA LYS A 388 -4.93 -33.53 1.97
C LYS A 388 -6.07 -34.46 1.59
N ASN A 389 -6.84 -34.09 0.56
CA ASN A 389 -7.92 -34.90 -0.02
C ASN A 389 -7.89 -34.76 -1.57
N LYS A 390 -8.88 -35.29 -2.27
CA LYS A 390 -8.93 -35.23 -3.75
C LYS A 390 -9.11 -33.83 -4.30
N MET A 391 -9.79 -32.95 -3.57
CA MET A 391 -10.09 -31.58 -4.02
C MET A 391 -8.98 -30.61 -3.63
N TYR A 392 -8.51 -30.61 -2.40
CA TYR A 392 -7.51 -29.67 -1.92
C TYR A 392 -6.52 -30.29 -0.94
N ASP A 393 -5.38 -29.66 -0.77
CA ASP A 393 -4.42 -29.89 0.31
C ASP A 393 -4.52 -28.78 1.36
N LYS A 394 -4.91 -27.57 0.92
CA LYS A 394 -5.26 -26.45 1.79
C LYS A 394 -6.51 -25.75 1.26
N LEU A 395 -7.37 -25.33 2.17
CA LEU A 395 -8.54 -24.51 1.96
C LEU A 395 -8.41 -23.29 2.85
N LYS A 396 -8.69 -22.10 2.32
CA LYS A 396 -8.82 -20.86 3.08
C LYS A 396 -10.17 -20.21 2.76
N PHE A 397 -10.95 -19.97 3.80
CA PHE A 397 -12.14 -19.13 3.74
C PHE A 397 -11.82 -17.81 4.39
N THR A 398 -12.09 -16.70 3.70
CA THR A 398 -11.94 -15.34 4.22
C THR A 398 -13.28 -14.64 4.08
N ALA A 399 -13.81 -14.12 5.20
CA ALA A 399 -14.97 -13.25 5.20
C ALA A 399 -14.60 -11.92 5.84
N ALA A 400 -15.12 -10.82 5.29
CA ALA A 400 -14.89 -9.49 5.85
C ALA A 400 -16.12 -8.60 5.69
N TYR A 401 -16.28 -7.73 6.69
CA TYR A 401 -17.14 -6.57 6.66
C TYR A 401 -16.30 -5.32 6.82
N GLN A 402 -16.59 -4.30 6.03
CA GLN A 402 -15.97 -2.99 6.12
C GLN A 402 -17.05 -1.91 6.10
N ASN A 403 -16.82 -0.85 6.86
CA ASN A 403 -17.60 0.37 6.79
C ASN A 403 -16.63 1.53 6.51
N PHE A 404 -16.91 2.27 5.45
CA PHE A 404 -16.20 3.49 5.07
C PHE A 404 -17.13 4.68 5.25
N GLN A 405 -16.65 5.71 5.95
CA GLN A 405 -17.34 6.98 6.02
C GLN A 405 -16.38 8.08 5.57
N GLU A 406 -16.84 8.91 4.68
CA GLU A 406 -16.13 10.12 4.27
C GLU A 406 -17.12 11.27 4.15
N SER A 407 -16.63 12.49 4.28
CA SER A 407 -17.41 13.69 3.97
C SER A 407 -16.59 14.66 3.15
N ARG A 408 -17.30 15.50 2.43
CA ARG A 408 -16.75 16.61 1.69
C ARG A 408 -17.47 17.88 2.10
N ASN A 409 -16.71 18.90 2.44
CA ASN A 409 -17.23 20.15 2.93
C ASN A 409 -16.52 21.27 2.19
N ASP A 410 -17.27 22.13 1.52
CA ASP A 410 -16.71 23.25 0.77
C ASP A 410 -17.63 24.48 0.82
N ARG A 411 -16.97 25.64 0.85
CA ARG A 411 -17.60 26.96 0.85
C ARG A 411 -16.72 27.93 0.08
N ASP A 412 -17.28 28.60 -0.90
CA ASP A 412 -16.55 29.60 -1.67
C ASP A 412 -16.36 30.90 -0.89
N PHE A 413 -15.35 31.70 -1.28
CA PHE A 413 -15.02 32.96 -0.63
C PHE A 413 -16.17 33.93 -0.72
N GLY A 414 -16.60 34.48 0.40
CA GLY A 414 -17.70 35.41 0.53
C GLY A 414 -19.09 34.78 0.51
N ASP A 415 -19.21 33.46 0.33
CA ASP A 415 -20.47 32.75 0.46
C ASP A 415 -20.76 32.43 1.93
N VAL A 416 -22.03 32.35 2.29
CA VAL A 416 -22.50 31.97 3.62
C VAL A 416 -22.96 30.50 3.63
N ILE A 417 -22.99 29.81 2.50
CA ILE A 417 -23.44 28.42 2.37
C ILE A 417 -22.26 27.47 2.35
N LEU A 418 -22.17 26.64 3.37
CA LEU A 418 -21.25 25.50 3.42
C LEU A 418 -21.97 24.26 2.88
N THR A 419 -21.59 23.82 1.70
CA THR A 419 -22.07 22.58 1.10
C THR A 419 -21.37 21.39 1.74
N ARG A 420 -22.14 20.36 2.10
CA ARG A 420 -21.65 19.16 2.74
C ARG A 420 -22.24 17.94 2.09
N THR A 421 -21.39 17.03 1.63
CA THR A 421 -21.82 15.67 1.26
C THR A 421 -21.16 14.66 2.21
N LYS A 422 -21.93 13.63 2.58
CA LYS A 422 -21.49 12.55 3.45
C LYS A 422 -21.81 11.22 2.81
N GLU A 423 -20.79 10.41 2.66
CA GLU A 423 -20.85 9.09 2.07
C GLU A 423 -20.60 8.00 3.12
N ASN A 424 -21.36 6.93 3.05
CA ASN A 424 -21.21 5.74 3.86
C ASN A 424 -21.24 4.50 2.95
N VAL A 425 -20.24 3.63 3.03
CA VAL A 425 -20.20 2.39 2.26
C VAL A 425 -20.04 1.19 3.17
N ASP A 426 -21.04 0.31 3.14
CA ASP A 426 -20.96 -1.00 3.76
C ASP A 426 -20.50 -2.02 2.73
N ALA A 427 -19.33 -2.63 2.95
CA ALA A 427 -18.73 -3.59 2.03
C ALA A 427 -18.61 -4.97 2.69
N TYR A 428 -19.22 -5.95 2.08
CA TYR A 428 -19.17 -7.37 2.49
C TYR A 428 -18.38 -8.16 1.47
N SER A 429 -17.49 -9.03 1.91
CA SER A 429 -16.75 -9.93 1.02
C SER A 429 -16.60 -11.32 1.60
N ALA A 430 -16.62 -12.32 0.70
CA ALA A 430 -16.37 -13.71 1.03
C ALA A 430 -15.52 -14.37 -0.08
N ASN A 431 -14.40 -14.97 0.32
CA ASN A 431 -13.50 -15.67 -0.58
C ASN A 431 -13.33 -17.11 -0.12
N LEU A 432 -13.31 -18.04 -1.07
CA LEU A 432 -13.04 -19.45 -0.83
C LEU A 432 -11.90 -19.89 -1.75
N ASP A 433 -10.71 -20.03 -1.20
CA ASP A 433 -9.47 -20.26 -1.94
C ASP A 433 -8.92 -21.66 -1.64
N PHE A 434 -8.55 -22.39 -2.68
CA PHE A 434 -8.04 -23.77 -2.61
C PHE A 434 -6.63 -23.86 -3.18
N GLU A 435 -5.78 -24.65 -2.54
CA GLU A 435 -4.48 -25.11 -3.07
C GLU A 435 -4.50 -26.62 -3.21
N LYS A 436 -4.17 -27.13 -4.39
CA LYS A 436 -3.99 -28.55 -4.68
C LYS A 436 -2.66 -28.82 -5.33
N LYS A 437 -1.81 -29.60 -4.67
CA LYS A 437 -0.58 -30.15 -5.24
C LYS A 437 -0.88 -31.50 -5.88
N PHE A 438 -0.73 -31.60 -7.20
CA PHE A 438 -0.89 -32.85 -7.92
C PHE A 438 0.34 -33.73 -7.77
N ASP A 439 1.52 -33.10 -7.83
CA ASP A 439 2.82 -33.72 -7.62
C ASP A 439 3.80 -32.66 -7.07
N ASP A 440 5.09 -33.00 -7.00
CA ASP A 440 6.15 -32.09 -6.53
C ASP A 440 6.45 -30.92 -7.50
N LYS A 441 5.88 -30.99 -8.72
CA LYS A 441 6.13 -30.01 -9.79
C LYS A 441 4.91 -29.14 -10.10
N THR A 442 3.71 -29.66 -9.84
CA THR A 442 2.45 -29.04 -10.31
C THR A 442 1.52 -28.73 -9.16
N THR A 443 1.19 -27.45 -9.03
CA THR A 443 0.21 -26.94 -8.07
C THR A 443 -0.88 -26.17 -8.80
N ILE A 444 -2.14 -26.41 -8.44
CA ILE A 444 -3.29 -25.65 -8.90
C ILE A 444 -3.85 -24.87 -7.73
N HIS A 445 -4.15 -23.59 -7.98
CA HIS A 445 -4.90 -22.70 -7.11
C HIS A 445 -6.23 -22.41 -7.77
N TYR A 446 -7.33 -22.42 -7.03
CA TYR A 446 -8.63 -22.06 -7.57
C TYR A 446 -9.52 -21.55 -6.46
N GLY A 447 -10.53 -20.77 -6.82
CA GLY A 447 -11.39 -20.20 -5.81
C GLY A 447 -12.63 -19.51 -6.37
N LEU A 448 -13.46 -19.10 -5.41
CA LEU A 448 -14.69 -18.34 -5.62
C LEU A 448 -14.61 -17.06 -4.78
N GLU A 449 -15.20 -15.98 -5.28
CA GLU A 449 -15.26 -14.69 -4.61
C GLU A 449 -16.65 -14.09 -4.78
N TYR A 450 -17.14 -13.48 -3.71
CA TYR A 450 -18.32 -12.64 -3.70
C TYR A 450 -18.04 -11.34 -2.96
N ILE A 451 -18.45 -10.22 -3.56
CA ILE A 451 -18.35 -8.88 -2.96
C ILE A 451 -19.69 -8.18 -3.15
N LEU A 452 -20.15 -7.49 -2.11
CA LEU A 452 -21.32 -6.61 -2.11
C LEU A 452 -20.95 -5.30 -1.45
N ASN A 453 -21.19 -4.18 -2.12
CA ASN A 453 -21.14 -2.85 -1.55
C ASN A 453 -22.53 -2.21 -1.59
N GLN A 454 -22.87 -1.51 -0.51
CA GLN A 454 -24.07 -0.69 -0.36
C GLN A 454 -23.63 0.73 -0.06
N VAL A 455 -24.12 1.69 -0.82
CA VAL A 455 -23.70 3.10 -0.73
C VAL A 455 -24.86 3.93 -0.19
N GLY A 456 -24.63 4.63 0.91
CA GLY A 456 -25.44 5.73 1.37
C GLY A 456 -24.76 7.06 1.04
N SER A 457 -25.50 8.03 0.55
CA SER A 457 -24.98 9.35 0.22
C SER A 457 -26.02 10.42 0.55
N GLU A 458 -25.62 11.44 1.33
CA GLU A 458 -26.46 12.52 1.79
C GLU A 458 -25.82 13.87 1.43
N GLY A 459 -26.62 14.83 0.98
CA GLY A 459 -26.22 16.21 0.74
C GLY A 459 -26.96 17.19 1.65
N SER A 460 -26.26 18.21 2.13
CA SER A 460 -26.84 19.30 2.93
C SER A 460 -26.09 20.60 2.71
N GLU A 461 -26.78 21.71 2.91
CA GLU A 461 -26.26 23.07 2.94
C GLU A 461 -26.45 23.66 4.33
N LEU A 462 -25.35 24.14 4.91
CA LEU A 462 -25.37 24.87 6.19
C LEU A 462 -25.15 26.35 5.94
N ASN A 463 -26.13 27.18 6.28
CA ASN A 463 -25.92 28.63 6.33
C ASN A 463 -25.14 28.96 7.61
N ILE A 464 -23.85 29.38 7.46
CA ILE A 464 -22.96 29.63 8.60
C ILE A 464 -23.37 30.86 9.45
N SER A 465 -24.18 31.76 8.89
CA SER A 465 -24.65 32.98 9.56
C SER A 465 -25.91 32.72 10.40
N THR A 466 -26.84 31.86 9.93
CA THR A 466 -28.12 31.57 10.62
C THR A 466 -28.11 30.21 11.33
N ASN A 467 -27.17 29.32 11.02
CA ASN A 467 -27.11 27.91 11.40
C ASN A 467 -28.31 27.07 10.89
N GLU A 468 -28.98 27.53 9.85
CA GLU A 468 -30.03 26.76 9.18
C GLU A 468 -29.40 25.70 8.26
N ILE A 469 -30.01 24.52 8.27
CA ILE A 469 -29.61 23.40 7.41
C ILE A 469 -30.71 23.14 6.40
N ALA A 470 -30.39 23.12 5.12
CA ALA A 470 -31.25 22.74 4.02
C ALA A 470 -30.76 21.42 3.40
N ALA A 471 -31.66 20.70 2.74
CA ALA A 471 -31.29 19.54 1.94
C ALA A 471 -30.58 20.02 0.65
N ALA A 472 -29.56 19.30 0.23
CA ALA A 472 -28.82 19.54 -0.99
C ALA A 472 -28.65 18.23 -1.77
N PRO A 473 -28.26 18.26 -3.05
CA PRO A 473 -27.98 17.05 -3.81
C PRO A 473 -26.90 16.20 -3.12
N SER A 474 -27.14 14.90 -3.03
CA SER A 474 -26.12 13.94 -2.68
C SER A 474 -25.07 13.83 -3.80
N ARG A 475 -23.87 13.42 -3.46
CA ARG A 475 -22.80 13.21 -4.45
C ARG A 475 -23.06 12.00 -5.35
N TYR A 476 -23.61 10.96 -4.77
CA TYR A 476 -23.95 9.69 -5.45
C TYR A 476 -25.43 9.38 -5.24
N PRO A 477 -26.04 8.57 -6.11
CA PRO A 477 -27.40 8.08 -5.89
C PRO A 477 -27.42 7.26 -4.59
N ASP A 478 -28.25 7.69 -3.62
CA ASP A 478 -28.41 7.01 -2.33
C ASP A 478 -29.02 5.62 -2.52
N GLY A 479 -28.60 4.64 -1.69
CA GLY A 479 -29.03 3.25 -1.81
C GLY A 479 -28.41 2.44 -2.95
N SER A 480 -27.45 3.00 -3.68
CA SER A 480 -26.77 2.30 -4.77
C SER A 480 -26.06 1.04 -4.30
N THR A 481 -26.01 0.02 -5.15
CA THR A 481 -25.33 -1.25 -4.89
C THR A 481 -24.35 -1.62 -6.00
N TRP A 482 -23.25 -2.25 -5.62
CA TRP A 482 -22.28 -2.82 -6.52
C TRP A 482 -21.90 -4.23 -6.05
N GLN A 483 -21.99 -5.22 -6.94
CA GLN A 483 -21.75 -6.61 -6.62
C GLN A 483 -20.75 -7.21 -7.61
N SER A 484 -19.93 -8.13 -7.12
CA SER A 484 -19.01 -8.93 -7.93
C SER A 484 -19.08 -10.40 -7.54
N ILE A 485 -19.27 -11.26 -8.54
CA ILE A 485 -19.23 -12.72 -8.40
C ILE A 485 -18.11 -13.21 -9.30
N ALA A 486 -17.19 -14.02 -8.75
CA ALA A 486 -16.07 -14.49 -9.54
C ALA A 486 -15.67 -15.94 -9.25
N ALA A 487 -15.09 -16.57 -10.28
CA ALA A 487 -14.38 -17.83 -10.16
C ALA A 487 -13.03 -17.72 -10.87
N TYR A 488 -12.00 -18.33 -10.29
CA TYR A 488 -10.67 -18.31 -10.87
C TYR A 488 -9.95 -19.64 -10.72
N VAL A 489 -8.99 -19.87 -11.62
CA VAL A 489 -8.06 -21.00 -11.58
C VAL A 489 -6.67 -20.54 -11.99
N GLY A 490 -5.67 -20.97 -11.24
CA GLY A 490 -4.25 -20.75 -11.53
C GLY A 490 -3.47 -22.04 -11.50
N LEU A 491 -2.53 -22.18 -12.40
CA LEU A 491 -1.62 -23.29 -12.52
C LEU A 491 -0.18 -22.81 -12.33
N LYS A 492 0.57 -23.50 -11.49
CA LYS A 492 2.02 -23.38 -11.35
C LYS A 492 2.64 -24.72 -11.67
N SER A 493 3.60 -24.75 -12.60
CA SER A 493 4.28 -25.98 -13.02
C SER A 493 5.79 -25.78 -13.18
N LYS A 494 6.57 -26.63 -12.56
CA LYS A 494 8.01 -26.75 -12.74
C LYS A 494 8.29 -27.68 -13.91
N LEU A 495 8.41 -27.10 -15.11
CA LEU A 495 8.62 -27.86 -16.36
C LEU A 495 10.00 -28.53 -16.38
N SER A 496 11.02 -27.90 -15.80
CA SER A 496 12.36 -28.45 -15.58
C SER A 496 12.99 -27.83 -14.33
N GLU A 497 14.22 -28.18 -14.00
CA GLU A 497 14.96 -27.53 -12.91
C GLU A 497 15.19 -26.01 -13.18
N GLN A 498 15.23 -25.63 -14.43
CA GLN A 498 15.51 -24.27 -14.88
C GLN A 498 14.26 -23.52 -15.35
N LEU A 499 13.18 -24.21 -15.69
CA LEU A 499 12.02 -23.59 -16.35
C LEU A 499 10.75 -23.83 -15.55
N ARG A 500 10.07 -22.74 -15.23
CA ARG A 500 8.79 -22.72 -14.52
C ARG A 500 7.76 -22.01 -15.37
N PHE A 501 6.56 -22.53 -15.35
CA PHE A 501 5.38 -21.93 -15.98
C PHE A 501 4.37 -21.53 -14.90
N GLN A 502 3.76 -20.36 -15.07
CA GLN A 502 2.62 -19.92 -14.28
C GLN A 502 1.55 -19.37 -15.23
N GLY A 503 0.31 -19.75 -15.01
CA GLY A 503 -0.80 -19.25 -15.79
C GLY A 503 -2.10 -19.30 -15.00
N GLY A 504 -3.10 -18.55 -15.43
CA GLY A 504 -4.38 -18.52 -14.75
C GLY A 504 -5.46 -17.84 -15.58
N LEU A 505 -6.69 -18.13 -15.23
CA LEU A 505 -7.90 -17.58 -15.83
C LEU A 505 -8.87 -17.18 -14.71
N ARG A 506 -9.63 -16.11 -14.95
CA ARG A 506 -10.70 -15.66 -14.07
C ARG A 506 -11.90 -15.21 -14.89
N TYR A 507 -13.06 -15.55 -14.41
CA TYR A 507 -14.35 -15.02 -14.82
C TYR A 507 -14.92 -14.16 -13.71
N ASN A 508 -15.44 -12.97 -14.06
CA ASN A 508 -16.19 -12.08 -13.20
C ASN A 508 -17.53 -11.73 -13.82
N ARG A 509 -18.56 -11.62 -12.98
CA ARG A 509 -19.80 -10.92 -13.29
C ARG A 509 -19.97 -9.77 -12.31
N ILE A 510 -20.23 -8.58 -12.82
CA ILE A 510 -20.42 -7.34 -12.06
C ILE A 510 -21.86 -6.88 -12.26
N ILE A 511 -22.54 -6.59 -11.16
CA ILE A 511 -23.90 -6.07 -11.14
C ILE A 511 -23.87 -4.77 -10.35
N LEU A 512 -24.33 -3.67 -11.00
CA LEU A 512 -24.46 -2.36 -10.38
C LEU A 512 -25.89 -1.89 -10.55
N TYR A 513 -26.45 -1.35 -9.47
CA TYR A 513 -27.76 -0.72 -9.47
C TYR A 513 -27.71 0.62 -8.75
N SER A 514 -28.30 1.64 -9.36
CA SER A 514 -28.47 2.99 -8.80
C SER A 514 -29.80 3.56 -9.24
N GLU A 515 -30.52 4.21 -8.33
CA GLU A 515 -31.74 4.97 -8.59
C GLU A 515 -31.44 6.46 -8.41
N PHE A 516 -31.78 7.29 -9.41
CA PHE A 516 -31.45 8.71 -9.39
C PHE A 516 -32.56 9.53 -8.77
N ASP A 517 -32.20 10.44 -7.87
CA ASP A 517 -33.14 11.39 -7.27
C ASP A 517 -33.40 12.58 -8.22
N HIS A 518 -34.65 12.77 -8.60
CA HIS A 518 -35.12 13.85 -9.47
C HIS A 518 -35.55 15.12 -8.72
N ASN A 519 -35.39 15.18 -7.40
CA ASN A 519 -35.80 16.36 -6.62
C ASN A 519 -34.90 17.58 -6.90
N PHE A 520 -33.66 17.33 -7.29
CA PHE A 520 -32.66 18.40 -7.53
C PHE A 520 -32.29 18.56 -9.00
N PHE A 521 -32.32 17.49 -9.79
CA PHE A 521 -31.93 17.51 -11.19
C PHE A 521 -32.92 16.71 -12.04
N ASP A 522 -33.25 17.25 -13.23
CA ASP A 522 -34.10 16.57 -14.20
C ASP A 522 -33.25 15.68 -15.12
N PHE A 523 -32.96 14.45 -14.66
CA PHE A 523 -32.22 13.49 -15.46
C PHE A 523 -33.10 12.84 -16.53
N PRO A 524 -32.57 12.50 -17.73
CA PRO A 524 -33.29 11.76 -18.75
C PRO A 524 -33.49 10.28 -18.44
N PHE A 525 -32.99 9.80 -17.32
CA PHE A 525 -33.05 8.42 -16.87
C PHE A 525 -33.39 8.37 -15.37
N THR A 526 -34.04 7.29 -14.92
CA THR A 526 -34.43 7.08 -13.52
C THR A 526 -33.48 6.14 -12.77
N GLU A 527 -32.79 5.25 -13.49
CA GLU A 527 -31.90 4.25 -12.92
C GLU A 527 -30.70 4.00 -13.82
N ALA A 528 -29.63 3.51 -13.24
CA ALA A 528 -28.55 2.82 -13.93
C ALA A 528 -28.54 1.36 -13.49
N ASN A 529 -28.57 0.45 -14.45
CA ASN A 529 -28.59 -0.98 -14.20
C ASN A 529 -27.56 -1.65 -15.13
N LEU A 530 -26.38 -1.91 -14.58
CA LEU A 530 -25.27 -2.50 -15.30
C LEU A 530 -25.09 -3.95 -14.86
N ASP A 531 -25.12 -4.87 -15.83
CA ASP A 531 -24.82 -6.30 -15.63
C ASP A 531 -23.80 -6.71 -16.70
N THR A 532 -22.55 -6.86 -16.28
CA THR A 532 -21.43 -7.06 -17.21
C THR A 532 -20.54 -8.21 -16.78
N GLU A 533 -19.87 -8.80 -17.75
CA GLU A 533 -19.00 -9.95 -17.56
C GLU A 533 -17.57 -9.61 -18.03
N ALA A 534 -16.58 -10.21 -17.38
CA ALA A 534 -15.21 -10.06 -17.80
C ALA A 534 -14.43 -11.38 -17.67
N PHE A 535 -13.61 -11.66 -18.70
CA PHE A 535 -12.63 -12.73 -18.67
C PHE A 535 -11.23 -12.16 -18.65
N THR A 536 -10.40 -12.60 -17.69
CA THR A 536 -9.00 -12.23 -17.65
C THR A 536 -8.11 -13.44 -17.56
N GLY A 537 -6.89 -13.31 -18.08
CA GLY A 537 -5.92 -14.38 -18.12
C GLY A 537 -4.50 -13.89 -17.88
N THR A 538 -3.64 -14.80 -17.43
CA THR A 538 -2.20 -14.58 -17.34
C THR A 538 -1.47 -15.83 -17.77
N ALA A 539 -0.34 -15.66 -18.43
CA ALA A 539 0.59 -16.74 -18.77
C ALA A 539 2.03 -16.21 -18.74
N GLY A 540 2.89 -16.90 -18.01
CA GLY A 540 4.27 -16.46 -17.90
C GLY A 540 5.25 -17.60 -17.68
N ILE A 541 6.50 -17.30 -17.93
CA ILE A 541 7.64 -18.19 -17.82
C ILE A 541 8.72 -17.54 -16.95
N SER A 542 9.22 -18.28 -15.99
CA SER A 542 10.42 -17.97 -15.22
C SER A 542 11.51 -18.95 -15.61
N TRP A 543 12.62 -18.44 -16.15
CA TRP A 543 13.72 -19.22 -16.67
C TRP A 543 15.04 -18.87 -15.98
N LEU A 544 15.64 -19.87 -15.35
CA LEU A 544 16.93 -19.80 -14.66
C LEU A 544 17.95 -20.67 -15.40
N PRO A 545 18.54 -20.18 -16.49
CA PRO A 545 19.51 -20.97 -17.27
C PRO A 545 20.75 -21.37 -16.45
N ASN A 546 21.09 -20.58 -15.45
CA ASN A 546 22.19 -20.80 -14.50
C ASN A 546 21.93 -20.01 -13.19
N ASP A 547 22.86 -20.06 -12.24
CA ASP A 547 22.75 -19.40 -10.93
C ASP A 547 22.90 -17.86 -11.02
N ILE A 548 23.31 -17.31 -12.17
CA ILE A 548 23.53 -15.88 -12.37
C ILE A 548 22.29 -15.20 -12.95
N LEU A 549 21.69 -15.78 -13.96
CA LEU A 549 20.62 -15.17 -14.74
C LEU A 549 19.26 -15.74 -14.43
N HIS A 550 18.29 -14.85 -14.24
CA HIS A 550 16.89 -15.19 -14.08
C HIS A 550 16.06 -14.32 -15.01
N TRP A 551 15.46 -14.93 -16.02
CA TRP A 551 14.57 -14.30 -16.99
C TRP A 551 13.11 -14.53 -16.62
N LYS A 552 12.29 -13.52 -16.83
CA LYS A 552 10.84 -13.57 -16.62
C LYS A 552 10.15 -13.00 -17.84
N LEU A 553 9.18 -13.72 -18.36
CA LEU A 553 8.28 -13.24 -19.41
C LEU A 553 6.86 -13.46 -18.93
N ASN A 554 6.03 -12.44 -19.00
CA ASN A 554 4.65 -12.51 -18.59
C ASN A 554 3.75 -11.76 -19.56
N PHE A 555 2.62 -12.39 -19.92
CA PHE A 555 1.51 -11.77 -20.61
C PHE A 555 0.29 -11.85 -19.71
N SER A 556 -0.43 -10.75 -19.58
CA SER A 556 -1.60 -10.69 -18.69
C SER A 556 -2.63 -9.71 -19.19
N THR A 557 -3.89 -10.03 -18.92
CA THR A 557 -4.99 -9.12 -19.15
C THR A 557 -5.57 -8.68 -17.81
N ALA A 558 -6.11 -7.47 -17.79
CA ALA A 558 -6.86 -6.94 -16.65
C ALA A 558 -8.12 -6.25 -17.16
N PHE A 559 -9.04 -5.98 -16.24
CA PHE A 559 -10.20 -5.19 -16.51
C PHE A 559 -10.52 -4.28 -15.33
N ARG A 560 -11.27 -3.23 -15.62
CA ARG A 560 -11.91 -2.39 -14.62
C ARG A 560 -13.37 -2.24 -15.01
N ALA A 561 -14.27 -2.67 -14.14
CA ALA A 561 -15.69 -2.42 -14.30
C ALA A 561 -16.04 -1.02 -13.78
N PRO A 562 -17.03 -0.33 -14.41
CA PRO A 562 -17.56 0.88 -13.84
C PRO A 562 -18.05 0.68 -12.41
N ASN A 563 -17.87 1.69 -11.57
CA ASN A 563 -18.40 1.72 -10.22
C ASN A 563 -19.37 2.88 -10.04
N ILE A 564 -19.87 3.13 -8.84
CA ILE A 564 -20.83 4.20 -8.58
C ILE A 564 -20.21 5.59 -8.80
N ASP A 565 -18.91 5.77 -8.55
CA ASP A 565 -18.22 7.04 -8.86
C ASP A 565 -18.17 7.33 -10.36
N ASP A 566 -18.10 6.30 -11.19
CA ASP A 566 -18.09 6.50 -12.65
C ASP A 566 -19.48 6.78 -13.21
N VAL A 567 -20.48 6.01 -12.75
CA VAL A 567 -21.84 5.98 -13.31
C VAL A 567 -22.71 7.11 -12.78
N GLY A 568 -22.61 7.42 -11.47
CA GLY A 568 -23.64 8.13 -10.73
C GLY A 568 -23.26 9.48 -10.14
N LYS A 569 -22.01 9.92 -10.22
CA LYS A 569 -21.61 11.14 -9.51
C LYS A 569 -22.04 12.41 -10.21
N ILE A 570 -22.38 13.41 -9.37
CA ILE A 570 -22.51 14.79 -9.77
C ILE A 570 -21.47 15.59 -8.99
N PHE A 571 -20.65 16.38 -9.69
CA PHE A 571 -19.68 17.18 -8.98
C PHE A 571 -19.03 18.26 -9.86
N ASP A 572 -18.74 19.41 -9.27
CA ASP A 572 -17.88 20.43 -9.85
C ASP A 572 -16.43 19.88 -9.95
N SER A 573 -15.96 19.71 -11.18
CA SER A 573 -14.60 19.22 -11.42
C SER A 573 -13.55 20.32 -11.37
N GLU A 574 -13.89 21.46 -11.93
CA GLU A 574 -13.12 22.69 -12.05
C GLU A 574 -14.07 23.82 -12.42
N PRO A 575 -13.69 25.12 -12.23
CA PRO A 575 -14.56 26.25 -12.56
C PRO A 575 -15.11 26.16 -13.99
N GLY A 576 -16.41 26.31 -14.14
CA GLY A 576 -17.10 26.24 -15.43
C GLY A 576 -17.22 24.85 -16.03
N SER A 577 -17.05 23.78 -15.23
CA SER A 577 -17.16 22.40 -15.72
C SER A 577 -17.79 21.48 -14.67
N VAL A 578 -18.85 20.78 -15.03
CA VAL A 578 -19.59 19.85 -14.17
C VAL A 578 -19.59 18.44 -14.76
N VAL A 579 -19.30 17.44 -13.93
CA VAL A 579 -19.44 16.02 -14.30
C VAL A 579 -20.83 15.56 -13.93
N VAL A 580 -21.54 14.97 -14.88
CA VAL A 580 -22.89 14.42 -14.71
C VAL A 580 -22.88 12.89 -14.84
N PRO A 581 -23.91 12.21 -14.33
CA PRO A 581 -24.05 10.76 -14.45
C PRO A 581 -24.10 10.29 -15.89
N ASN A 582 -23.52 9.09 -16.14
CA ASN A 582 -23.65 8.34 -17.38
C ASN A 582 -23.94 6.87 -17.08
N PRO A 583 -25.18 6.40 -17.30
CA PRO A 583 -25.55 5.01 -17.00
C PRO A 583 -25.04 3.99 -18.03
N ASP A 584 -24.60 4.44 -19.22
CA ASP A 584 -24.26 3.59 -20.36
C ASP A 584 -22.74 3.35 -20.44
N LEU A 585 -22.16 2.73 -19.40
CA LEU A 585 -20.73 2.43 -19.35
C LEU A 585 -20.44 0.94 -19.48
N GLU A 586 -19.33 0.63 -20.13
CA GLU A 586 -18.78 -0.71 -20.29
C GLU A 586 -17.44 -0.87 -19.53
N PRO A 587 -17.01 -2.11 -19.24
CA PRO A 587 -15.67 -2.33 -18.66
C PRO A 587 -14.55 -1.89 -19.60
N GLU A 588 -13.50 -1.29 -19.06
CA GLU A 588 -12.24 -1.10 -19.76
C GLU A 588 -11.37 -2.35 -19.62
N TYR A 589 -10.53 -2.64 -20.62
CA TYR A 589 -9.61 -3.76 -20.65
C TYR A 589 -8.17 -3.31 -20.85
N ALA A 590 -7.25 -4.02 -20.19
CA ALA A 590 -5.82 -3.83 -20.37
C ALA A 590 -5.14 -5.13 -20.82
N TYR A 591 -4.22 -5.02 -21.77
CA TYR A 591 -3.38 -6.10 -22.28
C TYR A 591 -1.92 -5.73 -22.02
N ASN A 592 -1.22 -6.54 -21.24
CA ASN A 592 0.13 -6.25 -20.81
C ASN A 592 1.12 -7.34 -21.23
N GLY A 593 2.28 -6.91 -21.70
CA GLY A 593 3.47 -7.74 -21.91
C GLY A 593 4.63 -7.22 -21.08
N GLU A 594 5.31 -8.09 -20.34
CA GLU A 594 6.45 -7.76 -19.49
C GLU A 594 7.62 -8.71 -19.73
N LEU A 595 8.81 -8.17 -19.85
CA LEU A 595 10.06 -8.91 -19.87
C LEU A 595 10.97 -8.40 -18.75
N GLY A 596 11.37 -9.29 -17.85
CA GLY A 596 12.29 -9.01 -16.76
C GLY A 596 13.56 -9.84 -16.83
N VAL A 597 14.66 -9.30 -16.33
CA VAL A 597 15.90 -10.03 -16.11
C VAL A 597 16.53 -9.61 -14.79
N THR A 598 16.90 -10.59 -13.98
CA THR A 598 17.73 -10.39 -12.80
C THR A 598 19.06 -11.08 -13.00
N ALA A 599 20.17 -10.36 -12.79
CA ALA A 599 21.52 -10.91 -12.84
C ALA A 599 22.18 -10.81 -11.47
N ASN A 600 22.59 -11.96 -10.89
CA ASN A 600 23.34 -12.06 -9.64
C ASN A 600 24.80 -12.40 -9.95
N VAL A 601 25.67 -11.39 -9.94
CA VAL A 601 27.10 -11.56 -10.28
C VAL A 601 27.89 -11.77 -8.99
N GLY A 602 28.21 -13.01 -8.70
CA GLY A 602 28.84 -13.41 -7.44
C GLY A 602 27.87 -13.20 -6.26
N LYS A 603 28.43 -12.85 -5.09
CA LYS A 603 27.64 -12.59 -3.86
C LYS A 603 27.38 -11.12 -3.58
N HIS A 604 27.95 -10.24 -4.42
CA HIS A 604 28.07 -8.82 -4.08
C HIS A 604 27.33 -7.90 -5.05
N PHE A 605 26.98 -8.35 -6.24
CA PHE A 605 26.39 -7.49 -7.24
C PHE A 605 25.14 -8.11 -7.84
N LYS A 606 24.05 -7.34 -7.82
CA LYS A 606 22.77 -7.70 -8.40
C LYS A 606 22.27 -6.59 -9.30
N ILE A 607 21.77 -6.96 -10.47
CA ILE A 607 21.03 -6.08 -11.38
C ILE A 607 19.64 -6.66 -11.56
N ASP A 608 18.65 -5.79 -11.60
CA ASP A 608 17.25 -6.11 -11.89
C ASP A 608 16.71 -5.13 -12.93
N LEU A 609 16.31 -5.63 -14.08
CA LEU A 609 15.77 -4.85 -15.19
C LEU A 609 14.41 -5.41 -15.57
N ALA A 610 13.47 -4.54 -15.88
CA ALA A 610 12.19 -4.91 -16.46
C ALA A 610 11.76 -3.88 -17.49
N THR A 611 11.13 -4.34 -18.57
CA THR A 611 10.43 -3.50 -19.53
C THR A 611 9.03 -4.02 -19.72
N TYR A 612 8.10 -3.10 -19.96
CA TYR A 612 6.68 -3.42 -20.08
C TYR A 612 6.01 -2.55 -21.14
N TYR A 613 4.93 -3.09 -21.67
CA TYR A 613 4.01 -2.40 -22.55
C TYR A 613 2.58 -2.82 -22.18
N THR A 614 1.70 -1.84 -22.02
CA THR A 614 0.29 -2.04 -21.70
C THR A 614 -0.55 -1.24 -22.69
N GLN A 615 -1.46 -1.95 -23.38
CA GLN A 615 -2.52 -1.36 -24.17
C GLN A 615 -3.79 -1.33 -23.32
N LEU A 616 -4.45 -0.18 -23.26
CA LEU A 616 -5.73 0.03 -22.61
C LEU A 616 -6.78 0.27 -23.68
N ASP A 617 -7.79 -0.57 -23.73
CA ASP A 617 -8.90 -0.48 -24.65
C ASP A 617 -10.16 -0.03 -23.90
N ASN A 618 -10.98 0.77 -24.54
CA ASN A 618 -12.26 1.22 -24.02
C ASN A 618 -12.12 1.98 -22.69
N ALA A 619 -11.05 2.79 -22.59
CA ALA A 619 -10.70 3.47 -21.37
C ALA A 619 -11.81 4.39 -20.87
N LEU A 620 -12.13 4.30 -19.61
CA LEU A 620 -13.08 5.16 -18.91
C LEU A 620 -12.40 6.51 -18.64
N VAL A 621 -12.74 7.52 -19.40
CA VAL A 621 -12.16 8.87 -19.34
C VAL A 621 -13.27 9.91 -19.28
N ARG A 622 -12.96 11.09 -18.75
CA ARG A 622 -13.87 12.23 -18.74
C ARG A 622 -13.81 12.93 -20.10
N ARG A 623 -14.97 13.14 -20.71
CA ARG A 623 -15.15 13.83 -21.99
C ARG A 623 -16.35 14.76 -21.94
N ASP A 624 -16.40 15.70 -22.88
CA ASP A 624 -17.56 16.57 -23.08
C ASP A 624 -18.79 15.72 -23.39
N PHE A 625 -19.93 16.11 -22.84
CA PHE A 625 -21.17 15.36 -22.88
C PHE A 625 -22.35 16.30 -23.05
N ALA A 626 -23.51 15.78 -23.35
CA ALA A 626 -24.76 16.54 -23.38
C ALA A 626 -25.79 15.92 -22.44
N LEU A 627 -26.29 16.67 -21.48
CA LEU A 627 -27.40 16.28 -20.63
C LEU A 627 -28.70 16.91 -21.14
N ASN A 628 -29.71 16.11 -21.45
CA ASN A 628 -30.96 16.57 -22.09
C ASN A 628 -30.74 17.34 -23.41
N GLY A 629 -29.63 17.09 -24.11
CA GLY A 629 -29.25 17.81 -25.34
C GLY A 629 -28.49 19.13 -25.10
N GLU A 630 -28.29 19.53 -23.86
CA GLU A 630 -27.53 20.73 -23.48
C GLU A 630 -26.08 20.38 -23.16
N THR A 631 -25.13 21.12 -23.72
CA THR A 631 -23.69 20.98 -23.47
C THR A 631 -23.21 21.88 -22.34
N GLU A 632 -24.04 22.81 -21.87
CA GLU A 632 -23.80 23.70 -20.74
C GLU A 632 -25.04 23.72 -19.84
N ILE A 633 -24.86 23.65 -18.53
CA ILE A 633 -25.94 23.76 -17.54
C ILE A 633 -25.54 24.71 -16.41
N LEU A 634 -26.54 25.29 -15.76
CA LEU A 634 -26.31 26.10 -14.56
C LEU A 634 -26.09 25.16 -13.36
N PHE A 635 -24.90 25.18 -12.80
CA PHE A 635 -24.54 24.38 -11.63
C PHE A 635 -23.84 25.26 -10.59
N GLY A 636 -24.31 25.25 -9.34
CA GLY A 636 -23.76 26.10 -8.29
C GLY A 636 -23.79 27.61 -8.59
N GLY A 637 -24.75 28.06 -9.42
CA GLY A 637 -24.87 29.47 -9.84
C GLY A 637 -23.95 29.87 -10.99
N GLU A 638 -23.15 28.96 -11.55
CA GLU A 638 -22.24 29.20 -12.67
C GLU A 638 -22.66 28.37 -13.89
N LEU A 639 -22.60 28.95 -15.10
CA LEU A 639 -22.80 28.23 -16.34
C LEU A 639 -21.59 27.32 -16.58
N SER A 640 -21.80 26.00 -16.59
CA SER A 640 -20.74 25.01 -16.59
C SER A 640 -20.88 24.06 -17.79
N ASN A 641 -19.75 23.76 -18.45
CA ASN A 641 -19.66 22.74 -19.48
C ASN A 641 -20.00 21.37 -18.92
N VAL A 642 -20.88 20.65 -19.59
CA VAL A 642 -21.28 19.31 -19.18
C VAL A 642 -20.25 18.29 -19.64
N GLN A 643 -19.76 17.49 -18.70
CA GLN A 643 -18.85 16.37 -18.92
C GLN A 643 -19.40 15.10 -18.29
N ALA A 644 -19.04 13.94 -18.82
CA ALA A 644 -19.32 12.65 -18.22
C ALA A 644 -18.14 11.70 -18.37
N ILE A 645 -18.12 10.64 -17.56
CA ILE A 645 -17.24 9.49 -17.83
C ILE A 645 -17.79 8.76 -19.07
N GLN A 646 -16.92 8.41 -19.99
CA GLN A 646 -17.26 7.70 -21.23
C GLN A 646 -16.20 6.66 -21.55
N ASN A 647 -16.59 5.60 -22.27
CA ASN A 647 -15.68 4.63 -22.89
C ASN A 647 -15.18 5.22 -24.22
N ALA A 648 -14.26 6.11 -24.19
CA ALA A 648 -13.94 6.96 -25.34
C ALA A 648 -12.48 6.88 -25.82
N ALA A 649 -11.57 6.18 -25.12
CA ALA A 649 -10.17 6.27 -25.45
C ALA A 649 -9.45 4.93 -25.55
N ASN A 650 -8.48 4.87 -26.47
CA ASN A 650 -7.37 3.94 -26.41
C ASN A 650 -6.18 4.65 -25.77
N ALA A 651 -5.52 3.95 -24.87
CA ALA A 651 -4.30 4.46 -24.27
C ALA A 651 -3.21 3.40 -24.27
N GLN A 652 -1.97 3.85 -24.35
CA GLN A 652 -0.82 2.97 -24.25
C GLN A 652 0.15 3.50 -23.21
N VAL A 653 0.70 2.57 -22.44
CA VAL A 653 1.71 2.87 -21.42
C VAL A 653 2.86 1.90 -21.58
N TYR A 654 4.07 2.43 -21.60
CA TYR A 654 5.29 1.65 -21.73
C TYR A 654 6.39 2.20 -20.84
N GLY A 655 7.36 1.37 -20.55
CA GLY A 655 8.47 1.85 -19.73
C GLY A 655 9.50 0.79 -19.40
N PHE A 656 10.47 1.24 -18.64
CA PHE A 656 11.45 0.35 -18.08
C PHE A 656 11.79 0.73 -16.63
N GLU A 657 12.17 -0.28 -15.89
CA GLU A 657 12.56 -0.19 -14.49
C GLU A 657 13.93 -0.83 -14.34
N ALA A 658 14.87 -0.12 -13.75
CA ALA A 658 16.22 -0.60 -13.49
C ALA A 658 16.54 -0.51 -12.01
N GLY A 659 17.18 -1.52 -11.48
CA GLY A 659 17.70 -1.55 -10.12
C GLY A 659 19.06 -2.22 -10.07
N PHE A 660 19.92 -1.75 -9.20
CA PHE A 660 21.13 -2.49 -8.87
C PHE A 660 21.39 -2.42 -7.36
N ARG A 661 22.13 -3.41 -6.88
CA ARG A 661 22.63 -3.47 -5.52
C ARG A 661 24.07 -3.98 -5.53
N TYR A 662 24.92 -3.31 -4.78
CA TYR A 662 26.34 -3.64 -4.70
C TYR A 662 26.87 -3.60 -3.28
N ASN A 663 27.13 -4.78 -2.71
CA ASN A 663 27.75 -4.97 -1.41
C ASN A 663 29.30 -4.93 -1.58
N PHE A 664 29.85 -3.72 -1.64
CA PHE A 664 31.28 -3.55 -1.94
C PHE A 664 32.21 -3.69 -0.72
N ALA A 665 31.66 -3.71 0.48
CA ALA A 665 32.38 -3.99 1.71
C ALA A 665 31.47 -4.73 2.71
N LYS A 666 32.05 -5.35 3.73
CA LYS A 666 31.35 -6.20 4.70
C LYS A 666 30.09 -5.57 5.32
N ASN A 667 30.04 -4.26 5.44
CA ASN A 667 28.96 -3.52 6.12
C ASN A 667 28.42 -2.37 5.26
N LEU A 668 28.80 -2.29 3.99
CA LEU A 668 28.43 -1.20 3.09
C LEU A 668 27.69 -1.74 1.86
N ASP A 669 26.49 -1.23 1.67
CA ASP A 669 25.57 -1.58 0.58
C ASP A 669 25.20 -0.32 -0.20
N LEU A 670 25.37 -0.35 -1.51
CA LEU A 670 24.91 0.68 -2.45
C LEU A 670 23.77 0.10 -3.26
N ALA A 671 22.60 0.73 -3.18
CA ALA A 671 21.44 0.37 -3.99
C ALA A 671 20.94 1.58 -4.78
N ALA A 672 20.51 1.36 -6.01
CA ALA A 672 19.81 2.39 -6.78
C ALA A 672 18.66 1.79 -7.55
N LYS A 673 17.63 2.58 -7.73
CA LYS A 673 16.43 2.25 -8.50
C LYS A 673 16.09 3.42 -9.40
N TYR A 674 15.63 3.13 -10.59
CA TYR A 674 15.24 4.10 -11.59
C TYR A 674 14.04 3.58 -12.35
N THR A 675 13.06 4.46 -12.57
CA THR A 675 11.84 4.16 -13.31
C THR A 675 11.61 5.23 -14.37
N PHE A 676 11.37 4.78 -15.58
CA PHE A 676 10.89 5.58 -16.69
C PHE A 676 9.58 5.02 -17.19
N THR A 677 8.59 5.88 -17.38
CA THR A 677 7.28 5.55 -17.94
C THR A 677 6.92 6.57 -19.00
N GLY A 678 6.53 6.12 -20.17
CA GLY A 678 5.87 6.90 -21.22
C GLY A 678 4.42 6.44 -21.33
N GLY A 679 3.54 7.34 -21.73
CA GLY A 679 2.14 7.00 -21.96
C GLY A 679 1.44 8.05 -22.79
N GLU A 680 0.55 7.58 -23.63
CA GLU A 680 -0.20 8.36 -24.59
C GLU A 680 -1.66 7.92 -24.60
N GLU A 681 -2.57 8.85 -24.84
CA GLU A 681 -3.99 8.59 -25.00
C GLU A 681 -4.53 9.28 -26.25
N GLU A 682 -5.52 8.66 -26.87
CA GLU A 682 -6.26 9.21 -28.01
C GLU A 682 -7.32 10.18 -27.53
N LEU A 683 -7.36 11.37 -28.11
CA LEU A 683 -8.38 12.38 -27.85
C LEU A 683 -9.57 12.21 -28.82
N ASP A 684 -10.68 12.93 -28.57
CA ASP A 684 -11.94 12.83 -29.36
C ASP A 684 -11.77 13.22 -30.83
N ASP A 685 -10.80 14.07 -31.13
CA ASP A 685 -10.46 14.46 -32.49
C ASP A 685 -9.49 13.51 -33.22
N GLY A 686 -9.11 12.40 -32.55
CA GLY A 686 -8.14 11.42 -33.03
C GLY A 686 -6.69 11.83 -32.85
N SER A 687 -6.40 12.98 -32.25
CA SER A 687 -5.04 13.39 -31.92
C SER A 687 -4.50 12.60 -30.72
N ILE A 688 -3.19 12.51 -30.62
CA ILE A 688 -2.50 11.83 -29.52
C ILE A 688 -2.00 12.85 -28.52
N SER A 689 -2.23 12.58 -27.25
CA SER A 689 -1.84 13.42 -26.11
C SER A 689 -1.08 12.61 -25.05
N PRO A 690 -0.16 13.23 -24.29
CA PRO A 690 0.40 12.59 -23.10
C PRO A 690 -0.70 12.16 -22.11
N SER A 691 -0.55 10.96 -21.51
CA SER A 691 -1.51 10.46 -20.50
C SER A 691 -1.29 11.15 -19.15
N ARG A 692 -2.39 11.57 -18.53
CA ARG A 692 -2.39 12.38 -17.30
C ARG A 692 -1.60 11.80 -16.13
N HIS A 693 -1.60 10.50 -15.92
CA HIS A 693 -1.03 9.85 -14.74
C HIS A 693 0.36 9.26 -14.97
N VAL A 694 0.97 9.55 -16.09
CA VAL A 694 2.37 9.21 -16.35
C VAL A 694 3.24 10.21 -15.61
N ALA A 695 3.97 9.73 -14.61
CA ALA A 695 4.89 10.56 -13.83
C ALA A 695 6.22 10.77 -14.58
N PRO A 696 6.91 11.90 -14.38
CA PRO A 696 8.29 12.05 -14.85
C PRO A 696 9.17 10.92 -14.35
N GLN A 697 10.28 10.68 -15.02
CA GLN A 697 11.27 9.71 -14.56
C GLN A 697 11.69 9.97 -13.11
N PHE A 698 11.79 8.93 -12.30
CA PHE A 698 12.11 9.05 -10.89
C PHE A 698 12.97 7.89 -10.38
N GLY A 699 13.56 8.08 -9.21
CA GLY A 699 14.36 7.04 -8.61
C GLY A 699 14.93 7.37 -7.25
N THR A 700 15.66 6.40 -6.71
CA THR A 700 16.33 6.50 -5.42
C THR A 700 17.73 5.91 -5.50
N THR A 701 18.65 6.48 -4.73
CA THR A 701 19.98 5.91 -4.53
C THR A 701 20.28 5.92 -3.02
N ASN A 702 20.66 4.77 -2.48
CA ASN A 702 20.89 4.56 -1.06
C ASN A 702 22.30 4.01 -0.83
N LEU A 703 23.04 4.61 0.08
CA LEU A 703 24.30 4.09 0.61
C LEU A 703 24.10 3.76 2.08
N THR A 704 24.05 2.48 2.40
CA THR A 704 23.73 1.98 3.74
C THR A 704 24.96 1.37 4.37
N TYR A 705 25.29 1.81 5.59
CA TYR A 705 26.23 1.17 6.49
C TYR A 705 25.49 0.50 7.63
N ALA A 706 25.75 -0.77 7.89
CA ALA A 706 25.12 -1.51 8.98
C ALA A 706 26.12 -2.37 9.76
N ASN A 707 26.02 -2.29 11.09
CA ASN A 707 26.70 -3.21 12.01
C ASN A 707 25.76 -3.57 13.18
N ASP A 708 26.26 -4.27 14.18
CA ASP A 708 25.47 -4.78 15.31
C ASP A 708 24.70 -3.70 16.10
N LYS A 709 25.15 -2.45 16.09
CA LYS A 709 24.53 -1.34 16.84
C LYS A 709 24.06 -0.19 15.98
N TRP A 710 24.75 0.06 14.87
CA TRP A 710 24.49 1.18 13.99
C TRP A 710 23.94 0.72 12.64
N MET A 711 22.96 1.42 12.16
CA MET A 711 22.58 1.43 10.76
C MET A 711 22.47 2.88 10.32
N VAL A 712 23.21 3.27 9.29
CA VAL A 712 23.21 4.61 8.72
C VAL A 712 22.95 4.50 7.24
N ASP A 713 22.01 5.27 6.74
CA ASP A 713 21.66 5.37 5.33
C ASP A 713 21.78 6.82 4.86
N VAL A 714 22.48 7.00 3.77
CA VAL A 714 22.52 8.26 3.03
C VAL A 714 21.81 8.03 1.71
N SER A 715 20.75 8.76 1.47
CA SER A 715 19.91 8.55 0.29
C SER A 715 19.64 9.81 -0.50
N ALA A 716 19.51 9.65 -1.79
CA ALA A 716 18.99 10.65 -2.72
C ALA A 716 17.68 10.14 -3.32
N ILE A 717 16.64 10.98 -3.30
CA ILE A 717 15.40 10.78 -4.05
C ILE A 717 15.38 11.84 -5.14
N TYR A 718 15.08 11.47 -6.37
CA TYR A 718 15.10 12.39 -7.50
C TYR A 718 13.94 12.15 -8.44
N ASN A 719 13.52 13.23 -9.11
CA ASN A 719 12.43 13.28 -10.07
C ASN A 719 12.84 14.15 -11.27
N GLY A 720 12.49 13.70 -12.48
CA GLY A 720 12.74 14.44 -13.72
C GLY A 720 11.79 15.63 -13.89
N GLN A 721 12.07 16.43 -14.92
CA GLN A 721 11.24 17.53 -15.34
C GLN A 721 10.21 17.06 -16.36
N PHE A 722 9.03 17.69 -16.36
CA PHE A 722 8.11 17.76 -17.49
C PHE A 722 7.93 19.20 -17.91
N ASP A 723 8.20 19.47 -19.19
CA ASP A 723 7.90 20.76 -19.79
C ASP A 723 6.41 20.87 -20.13
N PHE A 724 5.96 22.01 -20.61
CA PHE A 724 4.55 22.25 -20.91
C PHE A 724 3.97 21.23 -21.88
N GLU A 725 4.73 20.86 -22.91
CA GLU A 725 4.32 19.92 -23.96
C GLU A 725 4.23 18.47 -23.44
N ASP A 726 4.92 18.15 -22.36
CA ASP A 726 4.85 16.83 -21.71
C ASP A 726 3.63 16.68 -20.82
N LEU A 727 2.97 17.80 -20.46
CA LEU A 727 1.77 17.79 -19.63
C LEU A 727 0.55 17.42 -20.45
N ALA A 728 -0.29 16.54 -19.95
CA ALA A 728 -1.61 16.28 -20.52
C ALA A 728 -2.44 17.58 -20.56
N PRO A 729 -3.34 17.79 -21.55
CA PRO A 729 -4.14 19.00 -21.67
C PRO A 729 -4.89 19.39 -20.38
N SER A 730 -5.43 18.38 -19.67
CA SER A 730 -6.09 18.61 -18.38
C SER A 730 -5.13 19.10 -17.29
N GLN A 731 -3.82 18.85 -17.42
CA GLN A 731 -2.80 19.34 -16.49
C GLN A 731 -2.31 20.73 -16.88
N GLN A 732 -2.20 21.01 -18.16
CA GLN A 732 -1.90 22.37 -18.67
C GLN A 732 -2.93 23.40 -18.17
N ASN A 733 -4.19 23.01 -18.09
CA ASN A 733 -5.28 23.85 -17.59
C ASN A 733 -5.27 24.02 -16.05
N ASN A 734 -4.48 23.24 -15.32
CA ASN A 734 -4.37 23.30 -13.87
C ASN A 734 -3.05 23.97 -13.42
N ALA A 735 -2.74 25.16 -13.96
CA ALA A 735 -1.48 25.88 -13.74
C ALA A 735 -1.12 26.07 -12.25
N PHE A 736 -2.11 26.20 -11.36
CA PHE A 736 -1.90 26.38 -9.91
C PHE A 736 -1.17 25.18 -9.23
N LEU A 737 -1.10 24.04 -9.90
CA LEU A 737 -0.36 22.86 -9.41
C LEU A 737 1.14 22.93 -9.73
N TYR A 738 1.56 23.80 -10.64
CA TYR A 738 2.87 23.79 -11.28
C TYR A 738 3.64 25.09 -11.03
N ALA A 739 4.91 25.07 -11.32
CA ALA A 739 5.70 26.29 -11.51
C ALA A 739 5.45 26.85 -12.92
N LEU A 740 5.76 28.12 -13.12
CA LEU A 740 5.66 28.79 -14.42
C LEU A 740 7.04 28.95 -15.04
N ASP A 741 7.16 28.66 -16.34
CA ASP A 741 8.36 28.90 -17.13
C ASP A 741 8.51 30.40 -17.47
N GLU A 742 9.57 30.78 -18.17
CA GLU A 742 9.84 32.16 -18.59
C GLU A 742 8.75 32.74 -19.51
N ASN A 743 7.94 31.86 -20.12
CA ASN A 743 6.83 32.24 -21.00
C ASN A 743 5.48 32.31 -20.25
N GLY A 744 5.47 31.92 -18.97
CA GLY A 744 4.27 31.83 -18.16
C GLY A 744 3.49 30.50 -18.34
N ASN A 745 4.08 29.48 -18.96
CA ASN A 745 3.46 28.16 -19.12
C ASN A 745 3.73 27.29 -17.90
N PRO A 746 2.75 26.48 -17.45
CA PRO A 746 2.96 25.55 -16.35
C PRO A 746 3.93 24.42 -16.74
N TYR A 747 4.82 24.07 -15.84
CA TYR A 747 5.74 22.96 -15.98
C TYR A 747 6.03 22.31 -14.62
N SER A 748 6.44 21.03 -14.62
CA SER A 748 6.87 20.33 -13.40
C SER A 748 8.39 20.32 -13.32
N PRO A 749 9.01 21.15 -12.46
CA PRO A 749 10.47 21.18 -12.32
C PRO A 749 11.05 19.86 -11.86
N SER A 750 12.25 19.56 -12.31
CA SER A 750 13.05 18.48 -11.71
C SER A 750 13.46 18.86 -10.28
N TRP A 751 13.56 17.85 -9.41
CA TRP A 751 14.00 18.05 -8.04
C TRP A 751 14.74 16.84 -7.50
N TYR A 752 15.51 17.05 -6.45
CA TYR A 752 16.10 15.97 -5.67
C TYR A 752 16.14 16.35 -4.20
N THR A 753 16.10 15.36 -3.33
CA THR A 753 16.36 15.52 -1.89
C THR A 753 17.49 14.62 -1.47
N LEU A 754 18.36 15.14 -0.59
CA LEU A 754 19.38 14.36 0.10
C LEU A 754 18.92 14.12 1.53
N ASN A 755 19.02 12.87 1.96
CA ASN A 755 18.52 12.44 3.25
C ASN A 755 19.58 11.64 3.99
N VAL A 756 19.65 11.78 5.31
CA VAL A 756 20.48 10.93 6.18
C VAL A 756 19.62 10.35 7.27
N ARG A 757 19.66 9.05 7.41
CA ARG A 757 18.96 8.32 8.47
C ARG A 757 19.94 7.50 9.28
N SER A 758 19.78 7.51 10.59
CA SER A 758 20.64 6.78 11.51
C SER A 758 19.80 6.08 12.56
N ARG A 759 20.07 4.81 12.79
CA ARG A 759 19.48 4.00 13.86
C ARG A 759 20.57 3.50 14.79
N TYR A 760 20.36 3.64 16.09
CA TYR A 760 21.26 3.14 17.10
C TYR A 760 20.54 2.25 18.11
N GLN A 761 21.06 1.04 18.30
CA GLN A 761 20.58 0.07 19.28
C GLN A 761 21.34 0.25 20.60
N PHE A 762 20.73 0.88 21.60
CA PHE A 762 21.35 1.10 22.93
C PHE A 762 21.45 -0.20 23.72
N THR A 763 20.33 -0.92 23.80
CA THR A 763 20.19 -2.20 24.47
C THR A 763 19.34 -3.13 23.60
N LYS A 764 19.11 -4.38 24.00
CA LYS A 764 18.19 -5.28 23.27
C LYS A 764 16.76 -4.73 23.19
N SER A 765 16.38 -3.89 24.18
CA SER A 765 15.02 -3.34 24.27
C SER A 765 14.90 -1.87 23.82
N LEU A 766 15.99 -1.10 23.76
CA LEU A 766 15.92 0.34 23.49
C LEU A 766 16.68 0.69 22.23
N GLN A 767 15.98 1.32 21.29
CA GLN A 767 16.48 1.79 20.00
C GLN A 767 16.07 3.24 19.78
N ALA A 768 16.94 4.05 19.19
CA ALA A 768 16.59 5.36 18.66
C ALA A 768 16.89 5.43 17.17
N THR A 769 16.05 6.17 16.46
CA THR A 769 16.24 6.53 15.05
C THR A 769 16.22 8.05 14.92
N PHE A 770 17.18 8.59 14.20
CA PHE A 770 17.26 10.01 13.87
C PHE A 770 17.42 10.16 12.36
N THR A 771 16.60 10.99 11.76
CA THR A 771 16.59 11.24 10.30
C THR A 771 16.65 12.75 10.05
N VAL A 772 17.41 13.14 9.04
CA VAL A 772 17.35 14.47 8.44
C VAL A 772 16.94 14.26 6.99
N GLU A 773 15.74 14.65 6.65
CA GLU A 773 15.22 14.61 5.28
C GLU A 773 15.43 15.97 4.62
N ASN A 774 15.59 15.97 3.30
CA ASN A 774 15.75 17.16 2.49
C ASN A 774 16.81 18.13 3.07
N ILE A 775 18.03 17.65 3.28
CA ILE A 775 19.14 18.41 3.90
C ILE A 775 19.38 19.73 3.18
N THR A 776 19.21 19.75 1.87
CA THR A 776 19.37 20.92 0.99
C THR A 776 18.23 21.92 1.07
N ASP A 777 17.18 21.61 1.83
CA ASP A 777 16.01 22.47 2.03
C ASP A 777 15.33 22.91 0.73
N GLN A 778 15.20 21.95 -0.21
CA GLN A 778 14.55 22.16 -1.49
C GLN A 778 13.05 22.36 -1.30
N ARG A 779 12.51 23.41 -1.91
CA ARG A 779 11.07 23.60 -2.12
C ARG A 779 10.70 22.92 -3.42
N TYR A 780 10.02 21.78 -3.31
CA TYR A 780 9.65 20.95 -4.44
C TYR A 780 8.20 20.48 -4.30
N ARG A 781 7.60 20.17 -5.43
CA ARG A 781 6.26 19.58 -5.50
C ARG A 781 6.34 18.37 -6.42
N PRO A 782 5.95 17.16 -5.97
CA PRO A 782 5.83 16.02 -6.88
C PRO A 782 4.84 16.30 -8.00
N TYR A 783 5.07 15.75 -9.18
CA TYR A 783 4.21 15.94 -10.35
C TYR A 783 2.72 15.75 -10.00
N SER A 784 1.88 16.64 -10.54
CA SER A 784 0.42 16.65 -10.34
C SER A 784 -0.03 16.75 -8.87
N SER A 785 0.84 17.18 -7.97
CA SER A 785 0.55 17.38 -6.55
C SER A 785 0.10 18.81 -6.27
N GLY A 786 -0.82 18.98 -5.33
CA GLY A 786 -1.26 20.30 -4.89
C GLY A 786 -0.50 20.83 -3.67
N ILE A 787 0.22 19.99 -2.95
CA ILE A 787 1.01 20.33 -1.76
C ILE A 787 2.50 20.14 -2.06
N ALA A 788 3.32 21.08 -1.59
CA ALA A 788 4.77 20.92 -1.64
C ALA A 788 5.26 19.92 -0.61
N GLY A 789 6.35 19.21 -0.93
CA GLY A 789 7.00 18.31 0.01
C GLY A 789 7.61 19.02 1.22
N ALA A 790 7.91 18.27 2.27
CA ALA A 790 8.58 18.78 3.45
C ALA A 790 9.90 19.48 3.10
N GLY A 791 10.16 20.62 3.70
CA GLY A 791 11.47 21.24 3.74
C GLY A 791 12.46 20.39 4.53
N ARG A 792 13.53 20.99 5.02
CA ARG A 792 14.46 20.27 5.89
C ARG A 792 13.73 19.77 7.15
N ASN A 793 13.63 18.45 7.27
CA ASN A 793 12.83 17.79 8.29
C ASN A 793 13.72 16.95 9.22
N PHE A 794 13.68 17.26 10.51
CA PHE A 794 14.36 16.50 11.55
C PHE A 794 13.35 15.56 12.22
N ILE A 795 13.57 14.25 12.06
CA ILE A 795 12.69 13.21 12.62
C ILE A 795 13.48 12.49 13.71
N ALA A 796 12.91 12.41 14.90
CA ALA A 796 13.45 11.63 16.00
C ALA A 796 12.41 10.61 16.47
N SER A 797 12.83 9.34 16.61
CA SER A 797 11.98 8.27 17.11
C SER A 797 12.70 7.46 18.16
N LEU A 798 11.99 7.13 19.23
CA LEU A 798 12.47 6.23 20.29
C LEU A 798 11.53 5.04 20.38
N LYS A 799 12.09 3.83 20.29
CA LYS A 799 11.37 2.57 20.41
C LYS A 799 11.88 1.78 21.62
N TYR A 800 10.94 1.36 22.46
CA TYR A 800 11.18 0.39 23.54
C TYR A 800 10.45 -0.92 23.21
N SER A 801 11.16 -2.04 23.27
CA SER A 801 10.61 -3.40 23.04
C SER A 801 10.70 -4.22 24.33
N LEU A 802 9.58 -4.89 24.69
CA LEU A 802 9.45 -5.76 25.86
C LEU A 802 10.02 -7.16 25.54
#